data_4aa899c0de990ea9cfbebfb660d9c03a
#
_entry.id   4aa899c0de990ea9cfbebfb660d9c03a
#
_cell.length_a   1.000
_cell.length_b   1.000
_cell.length_c   1.000
_cell.angle_alpha   90.00
_cell.angle_beta   90.00
_cell.angle_gamma   90.00
#
_symmetry.space_group_name_H-M   'P 1'
#
loop_
_entity.id
_entity.type
_entity.pdbx_description
1 polymer ?
#
loop_
_entity_poly.entity_id
_entity_poly.type
_entity_poly.pdbx_seq_one_letter_code
_entity_poly.pdbx_strand_id
1 'polypeptide(L)'
;PQGMNQPGQGSQYAQSGQMHGFRGVQGTPMQPRQGWNNGVQPLDAAHQLEQFSWGQNPTSMNTGRNQPIRGGQMMPNQPMNPQRPQNPPYPQQNYGGWQQQPMYPVNFPQYPANGNGGNGGNGGGNHPPAGLGGFNPEHREPKNEPVRRKPSGQKLLKRILFCACAVAVICGLVAAGGAISNAIQEQNEREALVASVTAYDDKYVPNVYVDGIHLGGMTRAEAEEAVTAHANQQRDAWKVRLMYAGQLVREITSADLNMTVDVQEALDAAWQPGHTEGGIDARKAAMDALADNPYEGYSATPSGDNVVIDNILLSIAQQAYIQPVDAHIIFDSNNFNNPLTIQPETVGRYMDTTEAKNQVYQMMSSLVSGEVELTTRELQPTTTKAMLEPQIQLRATAYTPISTTSTEERNLNIQVAFERINGKMLAAGETFSFNTIVGKRTKANGFYQAIEYAYGDQRMGYGGGVCQASTTMYLAAAKANMTILKREPHSDAVGYTDYGKDATVSDNRIDFKFRNDTNSTIFIVATVMKDSRYDKTHKVCVVSIYGESLGKGVKYELETVTVQTLPAPTEPEYRKDTNHTYATYVDQEYTYRKATDGCVVESYLVKYVGGAETERKLMYTDTYKAKSEIIYVGTVERTEEGQ
;
A
#
# COMPACT_ATOMS: atom_id res chain seq x y z
N PRO A 1 -4.07 -63.54 45.42
CA PRO A 1 -4.86 -64.56 44.80
C PRO A 1 -6.32 -64.16 44.74
N GLN A 2 -6.86 -64.20 43.57
CA GLN A 2 -8.23 -64.61 43.23
C GLN A 2 -9.36 -63.96 44.03
N GLY A 3 -10.43 -63.48 43.45
CA GLY A 3 -11.17 -63.80 42.24
C GLY A 3 -12.43 -62.98 42.14
N MET A 4 -12.82 -62.81 40.95
CA MET A 4 -14.15 -62.99 40.35
C MET A 4 -15.40 -62.62 41.21
N ASN A 5 -16.28 -61.71 40.73
CA ASN A 5 -17.45 -62.03 39.93
C ASN A 5 -18.36 -60.79 39.81
N GLN A 6 -18.81 -60.55 38.59
CA GLN A 6 -20.10 -59.89 38.24
C GLN A 6 -21.26 -60.94 38.48
N PRO A 7 -22.58 -60.65 38.21
CA PRO A 7 -23.34 -59.46 37.77
C PRO A 7 -24.73 -59.37 38.47
N GLY A 8 -25.60 -58.43 37.99
CA GLY A 8 -27.04 -58.45 38.17
C GLY A 8 -27.67 -57.06 38.06
N GLN A 9 -28.29 -56.69 36.90
CA GLN A 9 -29.73 -56.64 36.56
C GLN A 9 -30.58 -55.96 37.64
N GLY A 10 -31.40 -54.98 37.47
CA GLY A 10 -32.26 -54.54 36.42
C GLY A 10 -33.50 -53.89 37.05
N SER A 11 -34.21 -53.14 36.32
CA SER A 11 -35.67 -52.82 36.30
C SER A 11 -35.91 -51.32 36.19
N GLN A 12 -36.32 -50.81 35.04
CA GLN A 12 -37.68 -50.65 34.48
C GLN A 12 -38.73 -50.22 35.51
N TYR A 13 -39.25 -49.03 35.35
CA TYR A 13 -40.68 -48.77 35.37
C TYR A 13 -41.03 -47.59 34.46
N ALA A 14 -42.01 -47.89 33.62
CA ALA A 14 -42.66 -47.09 32.62
C ALA A 14 -44.00 -46.51 33.12
N GLN A 15 -44.58 -45.70 32.25
CA GLN A 15 -46.01 -45.32 32.11
C GLN A 15 -46.46 -44.11 32.94
N SER A 16 -47.32 -43.24 32.51
CA SER A 16 -48.20 -43.03 31.32
C SER A 16 -49.06 -41.81 31.60
N GLY A 17 -49.68 -41.22 30.60
CA GLY A 17 -50.87 -40.35 30.76
C GLY A 17 -50.84 -39.20 29.75
N GLN A 18 -51.25 -39.38 28.53
CA GLN A 18 -52.51 -39.15 27.82
C GLN A 18 -52.96 -37.69 27.79
N MET A 19 -52.86 -37.13 26.59
CA MET A 19 -53.85 -36.64 25.62
C MET A 19 -54.89 -35.63 26.11
N HIS A 20 -54.95 -34.49 25.48
CA HIS A 20 -56.12 -33.93 24.83
C HIS A 20 -55.77 -33.10 23.60
N GLY A 21 -56.34 -33.51 22.47
CA GLY A 21 -56.26 -32.85 21.20
C GLY A 21 -57.30 -31.75 21.03
N PHE A 22 -57.03 -30.81 20.16
CA PHE A 22 -58.07 -30.07 19.43
C PHE A 22 -57.67 -29.80 18.00
N ARG A 23 -58.66 -29.96 17.16
CA ARG A 23 -58.81 -29.98 15.72
C ARG A 23 -58.13 -28.89 14.92
N GLY A 24 -57.77 -29.30 13.71
CA GLY A 24 -57.28 -28.55 12.60
C GLY A 24 -58.24 -27.56 11.94
N VAL A 25 -57.66 -26.62 11.26
CA VAL A 25 -58.29 -25.86 10.17
C VAL A 25 -57.31 -25.88 9.00
N GLN A 26 -57.81 -26.34 7.82
CA GLN A 26 -57.17 -26.33 6.54
C GLN A 26 -56.99 -24.89 6.04
N GLY A 27 -55.82 -24.54 5.55
CA GLY A 27 -55.56 -23.30 4.85
C GLY A 27 -54.54 -23.54 3.70
N THR A 28 -54.97 -23.25 2.52
CA THR A 28 -54.40 -23.30 1.18
C THR A 28 -52.96 -22.91 1.01
N PRO A 29 -52.23 -23.43 -0.04
CA PRO A 29 -50.81 -23.18 -0.25
C PRO A 29 -50.57 -21.81 -0.92
N MET A 30 -49.74 -20.98 -0.29
CA MET A 30 -49.20 -19.77 -0.89
C MET A 30 -47.94 -20.07 -1.67
N GLN A 31 -47.88 -19.57 -2.89
CA GLN A 31 -46.75 -19.57 -3.84
C GLN A 31 -45.52 -18.85 -3.27
N PRO A 32 -44.29 -19.21 -3.73
CA PRO A 32 -43.06 -18.59 -3.25
C PRO A 32 -42.89 -17.19 -3.88
N ARG A 33 -42.69 -16.20 -3.03
CA ARG A 33 -42.27 -14.85 -3.42
C ARG A 33 -40.84 -14.88 -3.92
N GLN A 34 -40.65 -14.32 -5.11
CA GLN A 34 -39.37 -14.08 -5.79
C GLN A 34 -38.41 -13.33 -4.87
N GLY A 35 -37.17 -13.85 -4.79
CA GLY A 35 -36.04 -13.23 -4.13
C GLY A 35 -35.59 -11.96 -4.87
N TRP A 36 -35.28 -10.95 -4.10
CA TRP A 36 -34.58 -9.77 -4.56
C TRP A 36 -33.12 -10.13 -4.79
N ASN A 37 -32.73 -10.18 -6.07
CA ASN A 37 -31.36 -10.29 -6.52
C ASN A 37 -30.78 -8.88 -6.53
N ASN A 38 -30.07 -8.48 -5.50
CA ASN A 38 -29.18 -7.32 -5.54
C ASN A 38 -27.86 -7.75 -6.19
N GLY A 39 -27.89 -7.85 -7.51
CA GLY A 39 -26.68 -7.90 -8.31
C GLY A 39 -26.05 -6.50 -8.34
N VAL A 40 -24.98 -6.30 -7.64
CA VAL A 40 -24.07 -5.18 -7.84
C VAL A 40 -23.33 -5.49 -9.14
N GLN A 41 -23.71 -4.79 -10.22
CA GLN A 41 -22.94 -4.78 -11.45
C GLN A 41 -21.61 -4.03 -11.22
N PRO A 42 -20.51 -4.46 -11.85
CA PRO A 42 -19.27 -3.69 -11.86
C PRO A 42 -19.51 -2.38 -12.60
N LEU A 43 -19.21 -1.26 -11.95
CA LEU A 43 -19.20 0.06 -12.58
C LEU A 43 -18.10 0.06 -13.64
N ASP A 44 -18.53 0.22 -14.87
CA ASP A 44 -17.68 0.39 -16.05
C ASP A 44 -16.74 1.59 -15.85
N ALA A 45 -15.45 1.36 -16.02
CA ALA A 45 -14.41 2.40 -15.97
C ALA A 45 -14.60 3.51 -17.01
N ALA A 46 -15.50 3.32 -17.98
CA ALA A 46 -15.84 4.30 -19.00
C ALA A 46 -16.65 5.49 -18.48
N HIS A 47 -17.39 5.36 -17.39
CA HIS A 47 -18.22 6.46 -16.86
C HIS A 47 -17.47 7.47 -15.98
N GLN A 48 -16.22 7.21 -15.61
CA GLN A 48 -15.41 8.18 -14.86
C GLN A 48 -14.68 9.20 -15.75
N LEU A 49 -14.61 8.98 -17.05
CA LEU A 49 -13.96 9.90 -17.99
C LEU A 49 -14.85 11.02 -18.54
N GLU A 50 -16.17 10.93 -18.38
CA GLU A 50 -17.10 11.99 -18.86
C GLU A 50 -17.14 13.25 -17.97
N GLN A 51 -16.47 13.28 -16.83
CA GLN A 51 -16.43 14.47 -15.97
C GLN A 51 -15.20 15.38 -16.17
N PHE A 52 -14.34 15.06 -17.11
CA PHE A 52 -13.21 15.92 -17.46
C PHE A 52 -13.46 16.69 -18.75
N SER A 53 -14.42 17.61 -18.73
CA SER A 53 -14.49 18.66 -19.75
C SER A 53 -13.46 19.72 -19.43
N TRP A 54 -12.55 19.96 -20.35
CA TRP A 54 -11.57 21.04 -20.33
C TRP A 54 -12.27 22.40 -20.20
N GLY A 55 -12.28 22.96 -19.01
CA GLY A 55 -12.73 24.31 -18.76
C GLY A 55 -11.75 25.31 -19.36
N GLN A 56 -12.14 25.90 -20.46
CA GLN A 56 -11.51 27.12 -20.97
C GLN A 56 -11.68 28.24 -19.95
N ASN A 57 -10.59 28.88 -19.61
CA ASN A 57 -10.54 30.15 -18.90
C ASN A 57 -11.24 31.24 -19.74
N PRO A 58 -12.14 32.01 -19.17
CA PRO A 58 -12.39 33.35 -19.69
C PRO A 58 -11.80 34.40 -18.77
N THR A 59 -10.77 35.05 -19.28
CA THR A 59 -10.44 36.42 -18.89
C THR A 59 -11.61 37.33 -19.23
N SER A 60 -12.04 38.14 -18.31
CA SER A 60 -12.13 39.59 -18.42
C SER A 60 -13.23 40.25 -17.60
N MET A 61 -12.79 41.32 -16.96
CA MET A 61 -13.41 42.65 -16.85
C MET A 61 -14.62 42.88 -15.95
N ASN A 62 -14.29 43.38 -14.78
CA ASN A 62 -14.53 44.71 -14.22
C ASN A 62 -15.70 45.53 -14.77
N THR A 63 -16.64 45.84 -13.89
CA THR A 63 -17.30 47.14 -13.70
C THR A 63 -18.10 47.06 -12.41
N GLY A 64 -17.84 47.71 -11.34
CA GLY A 64 -17.91 49.10 -11.00
C GLY A 64 -19.29 49.52 -10.53
N ARG A 65 -19.43 49.78 -9.21
CA ARG A 65 -20.16 50.96 -8.65
C ARG A 65 -20.21 50.91 -7.12
N ASN A 66 -19.50 51.81 -6.54
CA ASN A 66 -19.83 52.88 -5.56
C ASN A 66 -21.21 52.74 -4.87
N GLN A 67 -21.40 52.97 -3.63
CA GLN A 67 -20.93 53.88 -2.56
C GLN A 67 -21.91 53.80 -1.36
N PRO A 68 -21.88 54.63 -0.35
CA PRO A 68 -21.10 54.60 0.90
C PRO A 68 -22.01 54.63 2.15
N ILE A 69 -21.45 54.76 3.39
CA ILE A 69 -21.89 55.67 4.45
C ILE A 69 -21.22 55.30 5.82
N ARG A 70 -20.41 56.26 6.28
CA ARG A 70 -20.31 56.96 7.60
C ARG A 70 -20.27 56.09 8.85
N GLY A 71 -19.35 56.21 9.68
CA GLY A 71 -18.75 57.29 10.47
C GLY A 71 -18.71 56.76 11.89
N GLY A 72 -17.71 56.83 12.66
CA GLY A 72 -17.05 57.86 13.29
C GLY A 72 -16.54 57.46 14.65
N GLN A 73 -15.34 57.90 14.93
CA GLN A 73 -14.75 58.37 16.20
C GLN A 73 -14.08 57.35 17.17
N MET A 74 -12.76 57.39 17.11
CA MET A 74 -11.79 57.82 18.15
C MET A 74 -11.68 57.04 19.47
N MET A 75 -10.47 56.55 19.59
CA MET A 75 -9.64 56.13 20.76
C MET A 75 -9.80 56.97 22.06
N PRO A 76 -9.27 56.58 23.27
CA PRO A 76 -7.95 56.01 23.48
C PRO A 76 -7.77 55.01 24.67
N ASN A 77 -6.55 54.44 24.70
CA ASN A 77 -5.72 53.99 25.85
C ASN A 77 -5.96 52.63 26.53
N GLN A 78 -4.88 51.89 26.43
CA GLN A 78 -4.41 50.71 27.20
C GLN A 78 -4.46 50.93 28.75
N PRO A 79 -4.36 49.85 29.60
CA PRO A 79 -3.19 48.98 29.64
C PRO A 79 -3.40 47.49 30.11
N MET A 80 -2.33 46.73 29.84
CA MET A 80 -1.78 45.57 30.57
C MET A 80 -2.52 44.25 30.68
N ASN A 81 -1.87 43.31 30.02
CA ASN A 81 -1.73 41.86 30.11
C ASN A 81 -1.73 41.25 31.53
N PRO A 82 -2.27 40.03 31.74
CA PRO A 82 -1.38 38.99 32.20
C PRO A 82 -1.48 37.68 31.43
N GLN A 83 -0.36 37.23 30.96
CA GLN A 83 0.23 35.92 30.75
C GLN A 83 -0.71 34.70 30.74
N ARG A 84 -0.87 34.12 29.55
CA ARG A 84 -1.19 32.67 29.35
C ARG A 84 0.08 31.86 29.55
N PRO A 85 0.00 30.67 30.17
CA PRO A 85 1.13 29.75 30.23
C PRO A 85 1.41 29.18 28.84
N GLN A 86 2.67 29.23 28.44
CA GLN A 86 3.20 28.63 27.24
C GLN A 86 3.18 27.09 27.38
N ASN A 87 2.58 26.42 26.42
CA ASN A 87 2.79 24.98 26.20
C ASN A 87 4.25 24.78 25.77
N PRO A 88 4.90 23.72 26.25
CA PRO A 88 6.24 23.37 25.78
C PRO A 88 6.18 22.95 24.29
N PRO A 89 7.23 23.25 23.52
CA PRO A 89 7.28 22.92 22.10
C PRO A 89 7.39 21.41 21.90
N TYR A 90 6.58 20.89 20.99
CA TYR A 90 6.77 19.56 20.41
C TYR A 90 8.14 19.50 19.74
N PRO A 91 8.90 18.42 19.86
CA PRO A 91 10.12 18.26 19.10
C PRO A 91 9.77 18.16 17.61
N GLN A 92 10.21 19.15 16.85
CA GLN A 92 10.26 19.06 15.39
C GLN A 92 11.22 17.93 15.02
N GLN A 93 10.70 16.89 14.41
CA GLN A 93 11.52 15.96 13.69
C GLN A 93 12.11 16.68 12.47
N ASN A 94 13.40 16.92 12.53
CA ASN A 94 14.23 17.34 11.41
C ASN A 94 14.09 16.32 10.28
N TYR A 95 13.38 16.67 9.23
CA TYR A 95 13.57 16.05 7.93
C TYR A 95 14.92 16.54 7.41
N GLY A 96 15.94 15.76 7.70
CA GLY A 96 17.25 15.92 7.12
C GLY A 96 17.16 15.83 5.60
N GLY A 97 17.73 16.84 4.94
CA GLY A 97 17.81 16.94 3.50
C GLY A 97 18.40 15.68 2.86
N TRP A 98 17.80 15.25 1.80
CA TRP A 98 18.32 14.24 0.91
C TRP A 98 19.60 14.77 0.25
N GLN A 99 20.74 14.42 0.83
CA GLN A 99 22.00 14.47 0.09
C GLN A 99 21.94 13.35 -0.95
N GLN A 100 22.08 13.75 -2.21
CA GLN A 100 22.32 12.85 -3.33
C GLN A 100 23.54 11.97 -3.02
N GLN A 101 23.31 10.70 -2.79
CA GLN A 101 24.40 9.72 -2.85
C GLN A 101 24.63 9.35 -4.32
N PRO A 102 25.89 9.22 -4.73
CA PRO A 102 26.22 8.85 -6.10
C PRO A 102 25.76 7.42 -6.39
N MET A 103 25.08 7.26 -7.51
CA MET A 103 24.68 5.95 -8.04
C MET A 103 25.91 5.08 -8.25
N TYR A 104 25.96 3.96 -7.57
CA TYR A 104 26.85 2.86 -7.94
C TYR A 104 26.32 2.23 -9.24
N PRO A 105 27.20 1.95 -10.21
CA PRO A 105 26.77 1.28 -11.44
C PRO A 105 26.38 -0.18 -11.11
N VAL A 106 25.17 -0.53 -11.46
CA VAL A 106 24.70 -1.92 -11.44
C VAL A 106 25.36 -2.64 -12.61
N ASN A 107 26.30 -3.53 -12.32
CA ASN A 107 26.88 -4.45 -13.27
C ASN A 107 25.84 -5.45 -13.76
N PHE A 108 25.42 -5.35 -15.01
CA PHE A 108 24.76 -6.44 -15.73
C PHE A 108 25.81 -7.46 -16.17
N PRO A 109 25.55 -8.76 -16.05
CA PRO A 109 26.47 -9.77 -16.54
C PRO A 109 26.51 -9.73 -18.08
N GLN A 110 27.69 -9.46 -18.62
CA GLN A 110 28.00 -9.57 -20.04
C GLN A 110 28.02 -11.05 -20.42
N TYR A 111 27.24 -11.42 -21.42
CA TYR A 111 27.43 -12.67 -22.18
C TYR A 111 28.72 -12.53 -23.02
N PRO A 112 29.55 -13.57 -23.10
CA PRO A 112 30.80 -13.51 -23.84
C PRO A 112 30.52 -13.53 -25.34
N ALA A 113 31.07 -12.51 -26.02
CA ALA A 113 31.21 -12.50 -27.47
C ALA A 113 32.27 -13.51 -27.88
N ASN A 114 31.88 -14.47 -28.71
CA ASN A 114 32.80 -15.37 -29.38
C ASN A 114 33.56 -14.62 -30.44
N GLY A 115 34.80 -14.33 -30.14
CA GLY A 115 35.80 -13.85 -31.11
C GLY A 115 36.35 -15.01 -31.91
N ASN A 116 36.28 -14.83 -33.20
CA ASN A 116 36.85 -15.67 -34.22
C ASN A 116 38.38 -15.40 -34.35
N GLY A 117 39.17 -16.43 -34.38
CA GLY A 117 40.61 -16.33 -34.60
C GLY A 117 41.23 -17.68 -34.97
N GLY A 118 41.27 -17.94 -36.17
CA GLY A 118 42.22 -18.48 -37.12
C GLY A 118 43.09 -19.70 -36.80
N ASN A 119 43.05 -20.55 -37.75
CA ASN A 119 44.18 -21.20 -38.40
C ASN A 119 44.54 -22.67 -37.99
N GLY A 120 44.51 -23.50 -39.01
CA GLY A 120 45.55 -24.53 -39.25
C GLY A 120 45.17 -25.99 -39.13
N GLY A 121 44.99 -26.61 -40.24
CA GLY A 121 45.68 -27.90 -40.47
C GLY A 121 44.87 -29.19 -40.55
N ASN A 122 44.55 -29.54 -41.76
CA ASN A 122 44.91 -30.85 -42.41
C ASN A 122 44.32 -32.16 -41.90
N GLY A 123 43.67 -32.89 -42.82
CA GLY A 123 43.85 -34.35 -42.86
C GLY A 123 42.59 -35.19 -42.97
N GLY A 124 42.31 -35.59 -44.21
CA GLY A 124 41.98 -36.99 -44.49
C GLY A 124 40.59 -37.50 -44.27
N GLY A 125 39.82 -37.68 -45.32
CA GLY A 125 39.74 -39.00 -45.91
C GLY A 125 38.38 -39.68 -45.79
N ASN A 126 37.83 -39.92 -46.96
CA ASN A 126 37.05 -41.09 -47.39
C ASN A 126 35.51 -41.05 -47.36
N HIS A 127 35.10 -41.15 -48.56
CA HIS A 127 33.81 -41.54 -49.16
C HIS A 127 33.31 -42.94 -48.80
N PRO A 128 32.26 -43.38 -49.49
CA PRO A 128 30.85 -43.54 -49.13
C PRO A 128 30.46 -45.03 -49.03
N PRO A 129 29.27 -45.53 -49.12
CA PRO A 129 28.33 -45.45 -50.22
C PRO A 129 26.82 -45.60 -49.93
N ALA A 130 26.05 -45.14 -50.87
CA ALA A 130 24.95 -45.74 -51.63
C ALA A 130 23.79 -46.52 -50.94
N GLY A 131 22.61 -46.25 -51.48
CA GLY A 131 21.52 -47.19 -51.57
C GLY A 131 20.13 -46.60 -51.58
N LEU A 132 19.61 -46.25 -52.73
CA LEU A 132 18.50 -46.82 -53.50
C LEU A 132 17.05 -46.74 -52.91
N GLY A 133 16.22 -46.24 -53.82
CA GLY A 133 14.82 -46.62 -53.98
C GLY A 133 13.83 -45.54 -53.60
N GLY A 134 13.15 -44.81 -54.42
CA GLY A 134 12.40 -45.25 -55.61
C GLY A 134 10.93 -44.90 -55.39
N PHE A 135 10.39 -44.24 -56.38
CA PHE A 135 8.96 -44.09 -56.70
C PHE A 135 8.29 -42.75 -56.44
N ASN A 136 8.13 -42.06 -57.55
CA ASN A 136 7.07 -41.12 -57.92
C ASN A 136 5.85 -41.92 -58.36
N PRO A 137 4.66 -41.45 -58.67
CA PRO A 137 4.13 -40.07 -58.82
C PRO A 137 2.67 -39.89 -58.30
N GLU A 138 2.18 -38.72 -58.60
CA GLU A 138 0.84 -38.30 -59.02
C GLU A 138 0.14 -37.25 -58.18
N HIS A 139 0.05 -36.13 -58.85
CA HIS A 139 -1.09 -35.18 -58.98
C HIS A 139 -2.12 -35.07 -57.86
N ARG A 140 -2.17 -33.86 -57.31
CA ARG A 140 -3.37 -33.03 -57.36
C ARG A 140 -3.10 -31.64 -56.75
N GLU A 141 -3.29 -30.62 -57.60
CA GLU A 141 -3.51 -29.25 -57.13
C GLU A 141 -4.77 -29.19 -56.28
N PRO A 142 -4.78 -28.33 -55.30
CA PRO A 142 -5.95 -27.47 -55.13
C PRO A 142 -5.60 -25.98 -54.96
N LYS A 143 -6.28 -25.29 -55.76
CA LYS A 143 -6.80 -23.92 -55.69
C LYS A 143 -6.30 -23.01 -54.55
N ASN A 144 -5.72 -21.91 -55.01
CA ASN A 144 -5.45 -20.70 -54.27
C ASN A 144 -6.72 -20.05 -53.68
N GLU A 145 -6.73 -19.87 -52.39
CA GLU A 145 -7.48 -18.81 -51.77
C GLU A 145 -6.51 -17.84 -51.07
N PRO A 146 -6.72 -16.53 -51.19
CA PRO A 146 -5.72 -15.56 -50.76
C PRO A 146 -5.85 -15.27 -49.26
N VAL A 147 -4.84 -15.66 -48.51
CA VAL A 147 -4.66 -15.25 -47.12
C VAL A 147 -4.29 -13.76 -47.09
N ARG A 148 -5.19 -12.98 -46.58
CA ARG A 148 -4.93 -11.56 -46.25
C ARG A 148 -3.80 -11.46 -45.22
N ARG A 149 -2.63 -11.07 -45.69
CA ARG A 149 -1.53 -10.63 -44.80
C ARG A 149 -1.74 -9.16 -44.44
N LYS A 150 -1.81 -8.87 -43.16
CA LYS A 150 -1.71 -7.51 -42.64
C LYS A 150 -0.38 -6.91 -43.05
N PRO A 151 -0.33 -5.66 -43.47
CA PRO A 151 0.92 -5.04 -43.91
C PRO A 151 1.81 -4.71 -42.71
N SER A 152 2.99 -5.33 -42.66
CA SER A 152 4.07 -4.92 -41.78
C SER A 152 4.69 -3.63 -42.32
N GLY A 153 5.07 -2.71 -41.42
CA GLY A 153 5.54 -1.35 -41.71
C GLY A 153 6.78 -1.18 -42.58
N GLN A 154 7.27 -2.24 -43.27
CA GLN A 154 8.42 -2.18 -44.15
C GLN A 154 8.11 -1.84 -45.61
N LYS A 155 6.83 -1.66 -45.98
CA LYS A 155 6.48 -1.43 -47.40
C LYS A 155 6.33 0.04 -47.81
N LEU A 156 6.39 0.98 -46.87
CA LEU A 156 6.26 2.41 -47.23
C LEU A 156 7.52 3.03 -47.79
N LEU A 157 8.70 2.48 -47.47
CA LEU A 157 9.98 2.98 -47.95
C LEU A 157 10.30 2.63 -49.44
N LYS A 158 9.54 1.67 -50.04
CA LYS A 158 9.77 1.22 -51.42
C LYS A 158 8.88 1.89 -52.48
N ARG A 159 7.94 2.76 -52.11
CA ARG A 159 7.00 3.36 -53.07
C ARG A 159 7.44 4.72 -53.63
N ILE A 160 8.52 5.35 -53.15
CA ILE A 160 9.05 6.61 -53.70
C ILE A 160 10.03 6.38 -54.86
N LEU A 161 10.36 5.13 -55.16
CA LEU A 161 11.43 4.81 -56.13
C LEU A 161 10.96 4.57 -57.54
N PHE A 162 9.77 4.96 -57.91
CA PHE A 162 9.30 4.71 -59.29
C PHE A 162 8.75 5.96 -59.92
N CYS A 163 9.61 6.85 -60.41
CA CYS A 163 9.30 7.68 -61.55
C CYS A 163 10.56 8.40 -62.01
N ALA A 164 11.28 7.80 -62.87
CA ALA A 164 11.96 8.55 -63.91
C ALA A 164 12.71 7.60 -64.84
N CYS A 165 12.11 7.33 -65.87
CA CYS A 165 12.79 6.96 -67.05
C CYS A 165 12.43 7.91 -68.15
N ALA A 166 13.39 8.36 -68.76
CA ALA A 166 13.49 8.92 -70.07
C ALA A 166 14.36 10.15 -70.05
N VAL A 167 15.47 10.11 -70.59
CA VAL A 167 15.69 10.49 -71.94
C VAL A 167 17.06 9.94 -72.37
N ALA A 168 16.93 8.96 -73.12
CA ALA A 168 17.90 8.55 -74.09
C ALA A 168 18.03 9.59 -75.19
N VAL A 169 19.06 9.71 -75.74
CA VAL A 169 19.14 10.11 -77.13
C VAL A 169 20.50 10.69 -77.41
N ILE A 170 21.09 10.27 -78.22
CA ILE A 170 21.17 10.30 -79.68
C ILE A 170 22.65 10.23 -79.93
N CYS A 171 23.15 9.54 -80.66
CA CYS A 171 23.06 9.33 -82.04
C CYS A 171 24.18 8.58 -82.62
N GLY A 172 23.87 7.96 -83.54
CA GLY A 172 24.77 7.51 -84.51
C GLY A 172 24.91 8.53 -85.63
N LEU A 173 25.96 8.52 -86.24
CA LEU A 173 26.04 8.59 -87.69
C LEU A 173 27.49 8.88 -88.09
N VAL A 174 27.95 8.08 -88.72
CA VAL A 174 28.22 7.76 -90.14
C VAL A 174 29.71 7.53 -90.45
N ALA A 175 29.85 6.41 -91.02
CA ALA A 175 31.11 5.94 -91.59
C ALA A 175 31.48 6.67 -92.90
N ALA A 176 32.70 6.66 -93.12
CA ALA A 176 33.37 6.71 -94.40
C ALA A 176 33.71 8.07 -95.05
N GLY A 177 34.89 8.30 -95.10
CA GLY A 177 35.52 9.25 -96.01
C GLY A 177 36.88 9.79 -95.51
N GLY A 178 37.92 9.13 -95.74
CA GLY A 178 39.26 9.61 -95.70
C GLY A 178 39.77 10.19 -94.36
N ALA A 179 41.03 10.08 -94.09
CA ALA A 179 41.72 10.51 -92.83
C ALA A 179 41.43 11.97 -92.38
N ILE A 180 40.92 12.80 -93.24
CA ILE A 180 40.53 14.19 -92.94
C ILE A 180 39.11 14.23 -92.35
N SER A 181 38.22 13.32 -92.77
CA SER A 181 36.89 13.21 -92.25
C SER A 181 36.92 12.66 -90.81
N ASN A 182 37.84 11.71 -90.52
CA ASN A 182 37.98 11.16 -89.15
C ASN A 182 38.51 12.20 -88.17
N ALA A 183 39.47 13.07 -88.57
CA ALA A 183 39.97 14.14 -87.70
C ALA A 183 38.93 15.20 -87.40
N ILE A 184 38.10 15.57 -88.45
CA ILE A 184 36.95 16.48 -88.23
C ILE A 184 35.86 15.80 -87.41
N GLN A 185 35.64 14.54 -87.64
CA GLN A 185 34.68 13.74 -86.84
C GLN A 185 35.14 13.58 -85.41
N GLU A 186 36.44 13.26 -85.19
CA GLU A 186 37.00 13.19 -83.81
C GLU A 186 36.95 14.56 -83.14
N GLN A 187 37.22 15.67 -83.89
CA GLN A 187 37.10 17.00 -83.30
C GLN A 187 35.65 17.34 -83.00
N ASN A 188 34.70 17.04 -83.91
CA ASN A 188 33.31 17.26 -83.70
C ASN A 188 32.76 16.39 -82.55
N GLU A 189 33.20 15.12 -82.45
CA GLU A 189 32.88 14.23 -81.36
C GLU A 189 33.48 14.78 -80.04
N ARG A 190 34.70 15.32 -80.09
CA ARG A 190 35.28 15.92 -78.89
C ARG A 190 34.56 17.22 -78.48
N GLU A 191 34.21 18.07 -79.46
CA GLU A 191 33.42 19.30 -79.20
C GLU A 191 32.00 18.95 -78.67
N ALA A 192 31.38 17.93 -79.27
CA ALA A 192 30.07 17.43 -78.80
C ALA A 192 30.18 16.83 -77.38
N LEU A 193 31.27 16.08 -77.10
CA LEU A 193 31.54 15.54 -75.77
C LEU A 193 31.77 16.70 -74.79
N VAL A 194 32.58 17.69 -75.08
CA VAL A 194 32.78 18.85 -74.23
C VAL A 194 31.47 19.56 -73.98
N ALA A 195 30.69 19.83 -75.02
CA ALA A 195 29.39 20.48 -74.91
C ALA A 195 28.43 19.70 -74.08
N SER A 196 28.43 18.36 -74.21
CA SER A 196 27.56 17.49 -73.44
C SER A 196 27.85 17.47 -71.93
N VAL A 197 29.08 17.69 -71.53
CA VAL A 197 29.52 17.75 -70.14
C VAL A 197 29.41 19.18 -69.61
N THR A 198 29.86 20.20 -70.40
CA THR A 198 29.79 21.59 -69.93
C THR A 198 28.39 22.16 -69.85
N ALA A 199 27.42 21.54 -70.53
CA ALA A 199 26.00 21.89 -70.38
C ALA A 199 25.50 21.76 -68.94
N TYR A 200 26.28 21.08 -68.09
CA TYR A 200 25.97 20.85 -66.69
C TYR A 200 26.94 21.49 -65.70
N ASP A 201 27.79 22.45 -66.18
CA ASP A 201 28.76 23.09 -65.28
C ASP A 201 28.12 23.88 -64.16
N ASP A 202 26.92 24.41 -64.37
CA ASP A 202 26.09 25.15 -63.39
C ASP A 202 24.80 24.42 -63.00
N LYS A 203 24.70 23.15 -63.40
CA LYS A 203 23.48 22.34 -63.20
C LYS A 203 23.81 20.95 -62.69
N TYR A 204 22.86 20.34 -61.95
CA TYR A 204 22.93 18.92 -61.61
C TYR A 204 22.94 18.07 -62.88
N VAL A 205 23.73 17.03 -62.87
CA VAL A 205 23.78 16.07 -64.00
C VAL A 205 22.52 15.17 -63.99
N PRO A 206 22.17 14.57 -65.17
CA PRO A 206 21.04 13.64 -65.25
C PRO A 206 21.16 12.47 -64.28
N ASN A 207 20.01 11.89 -63.86
CA ASN A 207 19.90 10.73 -62.96
C ASN A 207 20.43 10.99 -61.55
N VAL A 208 20.35 12.22 -61.07
CA VAL A 208 20.60 12.62 -59.69
C VAL A 208 19.27 12.96 -59.04
N TYR A 209 19.04 12.37 -57.87
CA TYR A 209 17.80 12.54 -57.11
C TYR A 209 18.11 12.86 -55.63
N VAL A 210 17.30 13.70 -55.03
CA VAL A 210 17.26 13.93 -53.59
C VAL A 210 15.80 13.85 -53.14
N ASP A 211 15.52 13.04 -52.13
CA ASP A 211 14.15 12.76 -51.62
C ASP A 211 13.17 12.37 -52.75
N GLY A 212 13.65 11.65 -53.77
CA GLY A 212 12.90 11.24 -54.95
C GLY A 212 12.62 12.35 -55.96
N ILE A 213 13.15 13.56 -55.75
CA ILE A 213 13.07 14.67 -56.70
C ILE A 213 14.21 14.57 -57.68
N HIS A 214 13.88 14.53 -58.98
CA HIS A 214 14.88 14.53 -60.04
C HIS A 214 15.52 15.92 -60.20
N LEU A 215 16.82 16.02 -59.88
CA LEU A 215 17.56 17.28 -59.93
C LEU A 215 18.21 17.57 -61.28
N GLY A 216 18.37 16.55 -62.17
CA GLY A 216 19.07 16.67 -63.44
C GLY A 216 18.57 17.81 -64.30
N GLY A 217 19.48 18.70 -64.69
CA GLY A 217 19.16 19.91 -65.46
C GLY A 217 18.79 21.14 -64.65
N MET A 218 18.60 20.99 -63.32
CA MET A 218 18.36 22.14 -62.43
C MET A 218 19.65 22.81 -62.04
N THR A 219 19.63 24.11 -61.86
CA THR A 219 20.67 24.84 -61.14
C THR A 219 20.65 24.53 -59.65
N ARG A 220 21.68 24.89 -58.91
CA ARG A 220 21.71 24.70 -57.45
C ARG A 220 20.55 25.40 -56.75
N ALA A 221 20.18 26.62 -57.20
CA ALA A 221 19.11 27.38 -56.61
C ALA A 221 17.74 26.75 -56.87
N GLU A 222 17.48 26.28 -58.11
CA GLU A 222 16.23 25.59 -58.45
C GLU A 222 16.07 24.26 -57.68
N ALA A 223 17.18 23.50 -57.52
CA ALA A 223 17.19 22.28 -56.76
C ALA A 223 16.97 22.54 -55.27
N GLU A 224 17.59 23.57 -54.68
CA GLU A 224 17.39 23.99 -53.30
C GLU A 224 15.91 24.38 -53.04
N GLU A 225 15.32 25.18 -53.92
CA GLU A 225 13.90 25.56 -53.81
C GLU A 225 13.01 24.33 -53.85
N ALA A 226 13.21 23.43 -54.83
CA ALA A 226 12.38 22.25 -55.04
C ALA A 226 12.48 21.27 -53.86
N VAL A 227 13.71 20.94 -53.42
CA VAL A 227 13.95 20.00 -52.31
C VAL A 227 13.49 20.60 -50.98
N THR A 228 13.77 21.88 -50.72
CA THR A 228 13.30 22.59 -49.53
C THR A 228 11.77 22.63 -49.47
N ALA A 229 11.09 22.92 -50.57
CA ALA A 229 9.63 22.94 -50.62
C ALA A 229 9.07 21.55 -50.28
N HIS A 230 9.64 20.50 -50.85
CA HIS A 230 9.23 19.12 -50.59
C HIS A 230 9.47 18.71 -49.14
N ALA A 231 10.68 18.94 -48.61
CA ALA A 231 11.02 18.65 -47.23
C ALA A 231 10.13 19.39 -46.23
N ASN A 232 9.83 20.67 -46.49
CA ASN A 232 8.90 21.44 -45.66
C ASN A 232 7.48 20.90 -45.74
N GLN A 233 7.00 20.47 -46.91
CA GLN A 233 5.67 19.88 -47.05
C GLN A 233 5.54 18.56 -46.24
N GLN A 234 6.56 17.70 -46.28
CA GLN A 234 6.58 16.47 -45.50
C GLN A 234 6.63 16.77 -43.98
N ARG A 235 7.53 17.71 -43.59
CA ARG A 235 7.63 18.15 -42.19
C ARG A 235 6.30 18.73 -41.69
N ASP A 236 5.66 19.59 -42.44
CA ASP A 236 4.41 20.25 -42.02
C ASP A 236 3.22 19.30 -41.96
N ALA A 237 3.26 18.20 -42.72
CA ALA A 237 2.27 17.13 -42.67
C ALA A 237 2.50 16.15 -41.52
N TRP A 238 3.71 16.18 -40.91
CA TRP A 238 4.04 15.25 -39.84
C TRP A 238 3.27 15.52 -38.56
N LYS A 239 2.75 14.43 -37.96
CA LYS A 239 2.08 14.45 -36.67
C LYS A 239 2.07 13.09 -36.01
N VAL A 240 2.11 13.08 -34.67
CA VAL A 240 1.98 11.89 -33.82
C VAL A 240 0.80 12.07 -32.88
N ARG A 241 -0.05 11.06 -32.82
CA ARG A 241 -1.21 11.01 -31.93
C ARG A 241 -0.90 10.13 -30.73
N LEU A 242 -0.84 10.71 -29.54
CA LEU A 242 -0.69 9.98 -28.29
C LEU A 242 -2.06 9.47 -27.86
N MET A 243 -2.20 8.15 -27.79
CA MET A 243 -3.43 7.46 -27.42
C MET A 243 -3.30 6.88 -26.03
N TYR A 244 -4.38 6.90 -25.25
CA TYR A 244 -4.47 6.20 -23.98
C TYR A 244 -5.84 5.56 -23.84
N ALA A 245 -5.88 4.25 -23.60
CA ALA A 245 -7.10 3.46 -23.54
C ALA A 245 -8.00 3.64 -24.79
N GLY A 246 -7.38 3.73 -25.98
CA GLY A 246 -8.06 3.94 -27.26
C GLY A 246 -8.59 5.35 -27.48
N GLN A 247 -8.25 6.31 -26.63
CA GLN A 247 -8.67 7.71 -26.76
C GLN A 247 -7.49 8.62 -27.08
N LEU A 248 -7.72 9.61 -27.94
CA LEU A 248 -6.73 10.64 -28.23
C LEU A 248 -6.50 11.52 -27.01
N VAL A 249 -5.29 11.51 -26.48
CA VAL A 249 -4.89 12.38 -25.34
C VAL A 249 -4.25 13.67 -25.86
N ARG A 250 -3.34 13.55 -26.84
CA ARG A 250 -2.62 14.69 -27.40
C ARG A 250 -2.18 14.36 -28.83
N GLU A 251 -2.27 15.34 -29.74
CA GLU A 251 -1.61 15.34 -31.03
C GLU A 251 -0.37 16.23 -30.92
N ILE A 252 0.79 15.73 -31.35
CA ILE A 252 2.06 16.44 -31.46
C ILE A 252 2.28 16.71 -32.93
N THR A 253 2.54 17.95 -33.29
CA THR A 253 2.80 18.39 -34.66
C THR A 253 4.24 18.86 -34.84
N SER A 254 4.70 19.00 -36.09
CA SER A 254 5.98 19.59 -36.39
C SER A 254 6.15 21.01 -35.85
N ALA A 255 5.07 21.78 -35.81
CA ALA A 255 5.05 23.13 -35.26
C ALA A 255 5.24 23.13 -33.72
N ASP A 256 4.66 22.18 -33.00
CA ASP A 256 4.88 22.03 -31.55
C ASP A 256 6.36 21.82 -31.22
N LEU A 257 7.10 21.12 -32.09
CA LEU A 257 8.48 20.74 -31.89
C LEU A 257 9.48 21.70 -32.54
N ASN A 258 9.05 22.76 -33.21
CA ASN A 258 9.90 23.62 -34.02
C ASN A 258 10.79 22.81 -34.98
N MET A 259 10.21 21.82 -35.64
CA MET A 259 10.98 20.89 -36.48
C MET A 259 11.61 21.60 -37.66
N THR A 260 12.87 21.24 -37.94
CA THR A 260 13.63 21.69 -39.08
C THR A 260 14.15 20.51 -39.88
N VAL A 261 14.32 20.70 -41.17
CA VAL A 261 14.98 19.73 -42.06
C VAL A 261 16.08 20.48 -42.79
N ASP A 262 17.30 19.96 -42.75
CA ASP A 262 18.46 20.51 -43.47
C ASP A 262 18.59 19.75 -44.80
N VAL A 263 18.61 20.49 -45.90
CA VAL A 263 18.73 19.94 -47.24
C VAL A 263 20.10 20.19 -47.85
N GLN A 264 20.95 21.05 -47.25
CA GLN A 264 22.17 21.54 -47.87
C GLN A 264 23.22 20.42 -48.05
N GLU A 265 23.43 19.60 -47.02
CA GLU A 265 24.39 18.49 -47.09
C GLU A 265 24.00 17.49 -48.19
N ALA A 266 22.70 17.18 -48.31
CA ALA A 266 22.18 16.28 -49.35
C ALA A 266 22.36 16.86 -50.75
N LEU A 267 22.11 18.15 -50.92
CA LEU A 267 22.31 18.87 -52.18
C LEU A 267 23.78 18.95 -52.56
N ASP A 268 24.67 19.22 -51.60
CA ASP A 268 26.11 19.25 -51.83
C ASP A 268 26.64 17.85 -52.18
N ALA A 269 26.17 16.81 -51.53
CA ALA A 269 26.51 15.43 -51.88
C ALA A 269 25.99 15.04 -53.28
N ALA A 270 24.75 15.43 -53.59
CA ALA A 270 24.15 15.23 -54.91
C ALA A 270 24.82 16.00 -56.06
N TRP A 271 25.54 17.08 -55.73
CA TRP A 271 26.32 17.85 -56.71
C TRP A 271 27.59 17.14 -57.14
N GLN A 272 28.21 16.34 -56.28
CA GLN A 272 29.52 15.70 -56.54
C GLN A 272 29.55 14.78 -57.76
N PRO A 273 28.55 13.90 -58.02
CA PRO A 273 28.49 13.10 -59.23
C PRO A 273 28.52 13.98 -60.46
N GLY A 274 29.52 13.78 -61.39
CA GLY A 274 29.67 14.55 -62.63
C GLY A 274 30.40 15.89 -62.48
N HIS A 275 30.69 16.35 -61.25
CA HIS A 275 31.49 17.58 -60.97
C HIS A 275 32.83 17.27 -60.30
N THR A 276 33.20 15.99 -60.27
CA THR A 276 34.51 15.54 -59.72
C THR A 276 35.71 16.11 -60.47
N GLU A 277 36.81 16.26 -59.76
CA GLU A 277 38.12 16.62 -60.38
C GLU A 277 38.52 15.56 -61.41
N GLY A 278 38.97 15.94 -62.58
CA GLY A 278 39.47 14.96 -63.56
C GLY A 278 39.11 15.29 -64.99
N GLY A 279 39.04 16.24 -65.62
CA GLY A 279 38.79 16.55 -67.02
C GLY A 279 37.49 16.03 -67.63
N ILE A 280 37.22 16.37 -68.86
CA ILE A 280 35.92 16.12 -69.54
C ILE A 280 35.59 14.63 -69.61
N ASP A 281 36.59 13.78 -69.88
CA ASP A 281 36.41 12.33 -70.06
C ASP A 281 35.98 11.65 -68.69
N ALA A 282 36.62 12.07 -67.60
CA ALA A 282 36.32 11.56 -66.30
C ALA A 282 34.89 11.99 -65.83
N ARG A 283 34.52 13.24 -66.08
CA ARG A 283 33.16 13.73 -65.80
C ARG A 283 32.13 13.02 -66.67
N LYS A 284 32.40 12.79 -67.96
CA LYS A 284 31.49 12.02 -68.83
C LYS A 284 31.30 10.60 -68.33
N ALA A 285 32.40 9.92 -68.00
CA ALA A 285 32.32 8.57 -67.44
C ALA A 285 31.50 8.52 -66.14
N ALA A 286 31.67 9.53 -65.28
CA ALA A 286 30.86 9.63 -64.08
C ALA A 286 29.36 9.84 -64.37
N MET A 287 29.06 10.72 -65.38
CA MET A 287 27.68 10.96 -65.84
C MET A 287 27.04 9.68 -66.45
N ASP A 288 27.85 8.94 -67.26
CA ASP A 288 27.37 7.69 -67.89
C ASP A 288 27.10 6.60 -66.83
N ALA A 289 27.90 6.50 -65.79
CA ALA A 289 27.72 5.58 -64.71
C ALA A 289 26.40 5.84 -63.95
N LEU A 290 25.90 7.08 -63.93
CA LEU A 290 24.61 7.43 -63.35
C LEU A 290 23.41 6.93 -64.18
N ALA A 291 23.62 6.59 -65.48
CA ALA A 291 22.54 6.00 -66.27
C ALA A 291 22.19 4.58 -65.81
N ASP A 292 23.21 3.84 -65.39
CA ASP A 292 23.05 2.49 -64.88
C ASP A 292 22.76 2.45 -63.35
N ASN A 293 23.33 3.43 -62.60
CA ASN A 293 23.18 3.54 -61.15
C ASN A 293 22.86 5.01 -60.78
N PRO A 294 21.61 5.41 -60.81
CA PRO A 294 21.20 6.76 -60.41
C PRO A 294 21.67 7.10 -58.99
N TYR A 295 22.10 8.35 -58.77
CA TYR A 295 22.39 8.83 -57.43
C TYR A 295 21.06 9.14 -56.70
N GLU A 296 20.87 8.55 -55.52
CA GLU A 296 19.74 8.82 -54.66
C GLU A 296 20.25 9.39 -53.33
N GLY A 297 20.04 10.68 -53.11
CA GLY A 297 20.34 11.38 -51.87
C GLY A 297 19.09 11.53 -51.04
N TYR A 298 19.28 11.75 -49.75
CA TYR A 298 18.21 12.03 -48.81
C TYR A 298 18.59 13.29 -48.03
N SER A 299 17.59 14.15 -47.78
CA SER A 299 17.75 15.28 -46.87
C SER A 299 18.17 14.82 -45.49
N ALA A 300 18.77 15.70 -44.70
CA ALA A 300 19.21 15.37 -43.34
C ALA A 300 18.02 14.92 -42.48
N THR A 301 18.33 14.06 -41.51
CA THR A 301 17.33 13.63 -40.51
C THR A 301 16.71 14.86 -39.85
N PRO A 302 15.36 14.95 -39.84
CA PRO A 302 14.70 16.08 -39.22
C PRO A 302 15.05 16.19 -37.75
N SER A 303 15.23 17.39 -37.28
CA SER A 303 15.46 17.69 -35.88
C SER A 303 14.28 18.47 -35.30
N GLY A 304 13.95 18.20 -34.03
CA GLY A 304 12.91 18.88 -33.30
C GLY A 304 13.26 19.01 -31.82
N ASP A 305 12.50 19.80 -31.08
CA ASP A 305 12.75 20.03 -29.67
C ASP A 305 12.29 18.81 -28.83
N ASN A 306 13.28 17.97 -28.51
CA ASN A 306 13.07 16.78 -27.68
C ASN A 306 12.57 17.12 -26.27
N VAL A 307 12.91 18.29 -25.74
CA VAL A 307 12.45 18.73 -24.40
C VAL A 307 10.94 18.95 -24.39
N VAL A 308 10.39 19.41 -25.51
CA VAL A 308 8.93 19.56 -25.65
C VAL A 308 8.24 18.20 -25.60
N ILE A 309 8.76 17.19 -26.29
CA ILE A 309 8.24 15.81 -26.25
C ILE A 309 8.27 15.29 -24.81
N ASP A 310 9.39 15.44 -24.12
CA ASP A 310 9.58 15.01 -22.74
C ASP A 310 8.56 15.68 -21.80
N ASN A 311 8.35 16.98 -21.94
CA ASN A 311 7.41 17.74 -21.14
C ASN A 311 5.95 17.33 -21.40
N ILE A 312 5.58 17.08 -22.66
CA ILE A 312 4.25 16.60 -23.00
C ILE A 312 4.00 15.24 -22.34
N LEU A 313 4.90 14.29 -22.51
CA LEU A 313 4.77 12.95 -21.96
C LEU A 313 4.78 12.97 -20.41
N LEU A 314 5.64 13.78 -19.81
CA LEU A 314 5.68 13.97 -18.36
C LEU A 314 4.36 14.54 -17.83
N SER A 315 3.80 15.55 -18.51
CA SER A 315 2.51 16.14 -18.12
C SER A 315 1.37 15.12 -18.16
N ILE A 316 1.34 14.29 -19.20
CA ILE A 316 0.35 13.22 -19.34
C ILE A 316 0.55 12.17 -18.26
N ALA A 317 1.79 11.75 -17.99
CA ALA A 317 2.13 10.79 -16.96
C ALA A 317 1.74 11.28 -15.55
N GLN A 318 1.96 12.56 -15.25
CA GLN A 318 1.54 13.18 -13.98
C GLN A 318 0.01 13.19 -13.80
N GLN A 319 -0.75 13.44 -14.86
CA GLN A 319 -2.21 13.41 -14.82
C GLN A 319 -2.76 11.98 -14.66
N ALA A 320 -2.07 11.00 -15.23
CA ALA A 320 -2.45 9.60 -15.11
C ALA A 320 -2.01 8.95 -13.79
N TYR A 321 -1.11 9.59 -13.02
CA TYR A 321 -0.58 9.06 -11.77
C TYR A 321 -1.64 9.01 -10.68
N ILE A 322 -1.75 7.86 -10.05
CA ILE A 322 -2.52 7.67 -8.82
C ILE A 322 -1.58 7.11 -7.76
N GLN A 323 -1.45 7.84 -6.67
CA GLN A 323 -0.67 7.39 -5.55
C GLN A 323 -1.34 6.18 -4.88
N PRO A 324 -0.58 5.09 -4.59
CA PRO A 324 -1.11 4.01 -3.78
C PRO A 324 -1.34 4.50 -2.34
N VAL A 325 -2.36 3.95 -1.71
CA VAL A 325 -2.67 4.21 -0.29
C VAL A 325 -2.56 2.89 0.45
N ASP A 326 -1.75 2.86 1.50
CA ASP A 326 -1.58 1.69 2.35
C ASP A 326 -2.85 1.41 3.17
N ALA A 327 -3.13 0.12 3.38
CA ALA A 327 -4.12 -0.28 4.36
C ALA A 327 -3.69 0.17 5.76
N HIS A 328 -4.64 0.57 6.59
CA HIS A 328 -4.37 0.97 7.97
C HIS A 328 -5.47 0.51 8.92
N ILE A 329 -5.09 0.33 10.19
CA ILE A 329 -5.98 -0.09 11.24
C ILE A 329 -6.68 1.14 11.80
N ILE A 330 -8.01 1.08 11.88
CA ILE A 330 -8.86 2.04 12.58
C ILE A 330 -9.22 1.43 13.92
N PHE A 331 -8.87 2.12 15.00
CA PHE A 331 -9.16 1.70 16.37
C PHE A 331 -10.18 2.65 17.02
N ASP A 332 -11.40 2.13 17.26
CA ASP A 332 -12.45 2.79 18.04
C ASP A 332 -12.68 2.02 19.34
N SER A 333 -12.04 2.45 20.40
CA SER A 333 -12.12 1.83 21.72
C SER A 333 -13.51 1.93 22.37
N ASN A 334 -14.42 2.73 21.82
CA ASN A 334 -15.80 2.85 22.31
C ASN A 334 -16.76 1.85 21.63
N ASN A 335 -16.32 1.28 20.52
CA ASN A 335 -17.05 0.19 19.86
C ASN A 335 -16.62 -1.16 20.45
N PHE A 336 -17.17 -1.54 21.61
CA PHE A 336 -16.76 -2.74 22.34
C PHE A 336 -17.01 -4.06 21.59
N ASN A 337 -17.91 -4.07 20.61
CA ASN A 337 -18.23 -5.27 19.83
C ASN A 337 -17.26 -5.47 18.65
N ASN A 338 -16.82 -4.38 18.03
CA ASN A 338 -15.89 -4.40 16.90
C ASN A 338 -14.96 -3.18 16.96
N PRO A 339 -14.00 -3.18 17.90
CA PRO A 339 -13.15 -2.01 18.13
C PRO A 339 -12.11 -1.77 17.05
N LEU A 340 -11.81 -2.79 16.22
CA LEU A 340 -10.78 -2.75 15.20
C LEU A 340 -11.38 -3.04 13.83
N THR A 341 -11.15 -2.14 12.91
CA THR A 341 -11.47 -2.31 11.49
C THR A 341 -10.24 -1.97 10.66
N ILE A 342 -10.18 -2.48 9.43
CA ILE A 342 -9.10 -2.16 8.50
C ILE A 342 -9.71 -1.39 7.35
N GLN A 343 -9.21 -0.16 7.16
CA GLN A 343 -9.42 0.53 5.90
C GLN A 343 -8.52 -0.16 4.87
N PRO A 344 -9.09 -0.74 3.80
CA PRO A 344 -8.29 -1.43 2.80
C PRO A 344 -7.39 -0.47 2.03
N GLU A 345 -6.36 -1.03 1.47
CA GLU A 345 -5.44 -0.36 0.56
C GLU A 345 -6.12 0.05 -0.75
N THR A 346 -5.51 1.02 -1.40
CA THR A 346 -5.84 1.39 -2.78
C THR A 346 -4.59 1.24 -3.63
N VAL A 347 -4.71 0.44 -4.70
CA VAL A 347 -3.63 0.27 -5.68
C VAL A 347 -3.48 1.56 -6.46
N GLY A 348 -2.26 2.04 -6.56
CA GLY A 348 -1.89 3.18 -7.39
C GLY A 348 -1.62 2.76 -8.83
N ARG A 349 -1.28 3.74 -9.66
CA ARG A 349 -0.81 3.51 -11.04
C ARG A 349 0.15 4.61 -11.48
N TYR A 350 1.04 4.27 -12.36
CA TYR A 350 1.94 5.22 -13.03
C TYR A 350 2.05 4.89 -14.51
N MET A 351 2.43 5.88 -15.29
CA MET A 351 2.67 5.73 -16.72
C MET A 351 4.18 5.75 -16.95
N ASP A 352 4.71 4.67 -17.55
CA ASP A 352 6.09 4.58 -18.01
C ASP A 352 6.14 5.09 -19.45
N THR A 353 6.65 6.28 -19.63
CA THR A 353 6.67 6.95 -20.95
C THR A 353 7.92 6.62 -21.76
N THR A 354 8.83 5.78 -21.28
CA THR A 354 10.12 5.51 -21.92
C THR A 354 9.95 4.95 -23.33
N GLU A 355 9.09 3.97 -23.51
CA GLU A 355 8.82 3.35 -24.80
C GLU A 355 8.13 4.32 -25.77
N ALA A 356 7.11 5.01 -25.27
CA ALA A 356 6.39 6.02 -26.05
C ALA A 356 7.33 7.15 -26.52
N LYS A 357 8.21 7.61 -25.65
CA LYS A 357 9.24 8.59 -26.00
C LYS A 357 10.13 8.11 -27.15
N ASN A 358 10.64 6.88 -27.06
CA ASN A 358 11.48 6.30 -28.11
C ASN A 358 10.73 6.19 -29.44
N GLN A 359 9.46 5.79 -29.40
CA GLN A 359 8.62 5.70 -30.60
C GLN A 359 8.40 7.08 -31.24
N VAL A 360 8.07 8.10 -30.45
CA VAL A 360 7.89 9.47 -30.96
C VAL A 360 9.21 9.99 -31.58
N TYR A 361 10.36 9.73 -30.96
CA TYR A 361 11.66 10.13 -31.51
C TYR A 361 11.98 9.43 -32.84
N GLN A 362 11.69 8.13 -32.93
CA GLN A 362 11.87 7.40 -34.20
C GLN A 362 10.94 7.93 -35.29
N MET A 363 9.67 8.20 -34.97
CA MET A 363 8.70 8.73 -35.90
C MET A 363 9.10 10.14 -36.37
N MET A 364 9.60 10.97 -35.47
CA MET A 364 10.11 12.31 -35.80
C MET A 364 11.33 12.23 -36.74
N SER A 365 12.32 11.40 -36.40
CA SER A 365 13.54 11.28 -37.20
C SER A 365 13.30 10.66 -38.59
N SER A 366 12.22 9.92 -38.76
CA SER A 366 11.84 9.28 -40.03
C SER A 366 10.73 10.04 -40.78
N LEU A 367 10.23 11.16 -40.26
CA LEU A 367 9.04 11.88 -40.77
C LEU A 367 7.81 10.99 -40.95
N VAL A 368 7.67 9.95 -40.11
CA VAL A 368 6.53 9.05 -40.14
C VAL A 368 5.48 9.54 -39.16
N SER A 369 4.28 9.77 -39.66
CA SER A 369 3.12 10.08 -38.80
C SER A 369 2.42 8.80 -38.34
N GLY A 370 1.81 8.85 -37.14
CA GLY A 370 1.09 7.67 -36.61
C GLY A 370 0.55 7.86 -35.22
N GLU A 371 0.24 6.75 -34.59
CA GLU A 371 -0.31 6.71 -33.23
C GLU A 371 0.67 5.98 -32.30
N VAL A 372 0.80 6.49 -31.07
CA VAL A 372 1.58 5.89 -30.00
C VAL A 372 0.65 5.64 -28.81
N GLU A 373 0.48 4.38 -28.44
CA GLU A 373 -0.36 4.00 -27.29
C GLU A 373 0.43 4.15 -25.99
N LEU A 374 -0.13 4.90 -25.05
CA LEU A 374 0.39 5.10 -23.72
C LEU A 374 -0.21 4.05 -22.79
N THR A 375 0.62 3.41 -21.96
CA THR A 375 0.18 2.38 -21.04
C THR A 375 0.51 2.75 -19.60
N THR A 376 -0.33 2.30 -18.66
CA THR A 376 -0.08 2.45 -17.25
C THR A 376 0.25 1.11 -16.61
N ARG A 377 1.04 1.16 -15.53
CA ARG A 377 1.36 0.02 -14.67
C ARG A 377 0.82 0.27 -13.27
N GLU A 378 0.41 -0.80 -12.61
CA GLU A 378 0.00 -0.72 -11.21
C GLU A 378 1.19 -0.40 -10.30
N LEU A 379 0.91 0.45 -9.31
CA LEU A 379 1.81 0.73 -8.21
C LEU A 379 1.21 0.16 -6.94
N GLN A 380 1.84 -0.92 -6.46
CA GLN A 380 1.32 -1.65 -5.31
C GLN A 380 1.56 -0.88 -4.02
N PRO A 381 0.60 -0.86 -3.09
CA PRO A 381 0.80 -0.33 -1.75
C PRO A 381 1.80 -1.20 -0.98
N THR A 382 2.46 -0.61 0.02
CA THR A 382 3.44 -1.32 0.87
C THR A 382 2.73 -2.22 1.89
N THR A 383 1.57 -1.77 2.40
CA THR A 383 0.78 -2.48 3.41
C THR A 383 -0.59 -2.82 2.86
N THR A 384 -0.96 -4.10 2.93
CA THR A 384 -2.27 -4.58 2.48
C THR A 384 -3.16 -4.97 3.65
N LYS A 385 -4.47 -5.00 3.44
CA LYS A 385 -5.45 -5.52 4.39
C LYS A 385 -5.09 -6.93 4.85
N ALA A 386 -4.70 -7.80 3.92
CA ALA A 386 -4.31 -9.18 4.21
C ALA A 386 -3.11 -9.27 5.17
N MET A 387 -2.18 -8.31 5.14
CA MET A 387 -1.05 -8.24 6.06
C MET A 387 -1.46 -7.77 7.46
N LEU A 388 -2.52 -6.96 7.57
CA LEU A 388 -2.99 -6.41 8.85
C LEU A 388 -4.02 -7.30 9.55
N GLU A 389 -4.82 -8.09 8.83
CA GLU A 389 -5.84 -8.96 9.41
C GLU A 389 -5.34 -9.88 10.54
N PRO A 390 -4.17 -10.52 10.45
CA PRO A 390 -3.62 -11.32 11.54
C PRO A 390 -3.21 -10.50 12.77
N GLN A 391 -3.03 -9.18 12.63
CA GLN A 391 -2.51 -8.29 13.68
C GLN A 391 -3.61 -7.66 14.55
N ILE A 392 -4.89 -7.89 14.22
CA ILE A 392 -6.02 -7.30 14.96
C ILE A 392 -6.94 -8.34 15.60
N GLN A 393 -6.41 -9.53 15.86
CA GLN A 393 -7.22 -10.61 16.45
C GLN A 393 -7.41 -10.40 17.94
N LEU A 394 -8.58 -10.83 18.45
CA LEU A 394 -8.81 -10.89 19.90
C LEU A 394 -7.87 -11.95 20.51
N ARG A 395 -6.95 -11.52 21.35
CA ARG A 395 -6.02 -12.41 22.07
C ARG A 395 -6.62 -12.94 23.35
N ALA A 396 -7.24 -12.05 24.14
CA ALA A 396 -7.87 -12.42 25.39
C ALA A 396 -8.92 -11.42 25.84
N THR A 397 -9.88 -11.89 26.61
CA THR A 397 -10.79 -11.08 27.41
C THR A 397 -10.79 -11.59 28.84
N ALA A 398 -10.74 -10.66 29.80
CA ALA A 398 -10.88 -10.95 31.21
C ALA A 398 -12.07 -10.20 31.80
N TYR A 399 -12.68 -10.82 32.80
CA TYR A 399 -13.85 -10.30 33.50
C TYR A 399 -13.64 -10.40 35.01
N THR A 400 -14.05 -9.38 35.76
CA THR A 400 -14.24 -9.48 37.22
C THR A 400 -15.58 -8.88 37.62
N PRO A 401 -16.41 -9.59 38.42
CA PRO A 401 -17.72 -9.11 38.81
C PRO A 401 -17.61 -7.95 39.81
N ILE A 402 -18.44 -6.93 39.65
CA ILE A 402 -18.57 -5.86 40.63
C ILE A 402 -19.67 -6.29 41.60
N SER A 403 -19.39 -6.28 42.91
CA SER A 403 -20.38 -6.66 43.93
C SER A 403 -21.63 -5.79 43.81
N THR A 404 -22.81 -6.41 44.04
CA THR A 404 -24.09 -5.69 44.12
C THR A 404 -24.15 -4.72 45.28
N THR A 405 -23.31 -4.92 46.32
CA THR A 405 -23.17 -4.04 47.48
C THR A 405 -22.07 -2.96 47.29
N SER A 406 -21.47 -2.88 46.08
CA SER A 406 -20.46 -1.88 45.76
C SER A 406 -21.09 -0.47 45.75
N THR A 407 -20.46 0.48 46.46
CA THR A 407 -20.92 1.87 46.45
C THR A 407 -20.71 2.52 45.08
N GLU A 408 -21.47 3.59 44.82
CA GLU A 408 -21.37 4.31 43.55
C GLU A 408 -19.96 4.94 43.39
N GLU A 409 -19.38 5.50 44.46
CA GLU A 409 -18.04 6.08 44.45
C GLU A 409 -16.96 5.06 44.07
N ARG A 410 -17.11 3.83 44.60
CA ARG A 410 -16.22 2.71 44.25
C ARG A 410 -16.35 2.35 42.76
N ASN A 411 -17.59 2.33 42.25
CA ASN A 411 -17.84 2.03 40.83
C ASN A 411 -17.32 3.13 39.92
N LEU A 412 -17.46 4.41 40.31
CA LEU A 412 -16.90 5.54 39.59
C LEU A 412 -15.36 5.48 39.57
N ASN A 413 -14.71 5.10 40.66
CA ASN A 413 -13.25 4.92 40.68
C ASN A 413 -12.78 3.85 39.69
N ILE A 414 -13.49 2.75 39.56
CA ILE A 414 -13.19 1.70 38.58
C ILE A 414 -13.39 2.26 37.17
N GLN A 415 -14.46 2.99 36.94
CA GLN A 415 -14.74 3.61 35.65
C GLN A 415 -13.64 4.62 35.25
N VAL A 416 -13.24 5.52 36.15
CA VAL A 416 -12.14 6.48 35.91
C VAL A 416 -10.85 5.74 35.57
N ALA A 417 -10.53 4.65 36.25
CA ALA A 417 -9.35 3.86 35.91
C ALA A 417 -9.46 3.26 34.49
N PHE A 418 -10.62 2.73 34.13
CA PHE A 418 -10.82 2.13 32.80
C PHE A 418 -10.86 3.18 31.68
N GLU A 419 -11.45 4.35 31.90
CA GLU A 419 -11.43 5.45 30.93
C GLU A 419 -10.00 5.85 30.55
N ARG A 420 -9.05 5.76 31.48
CA ARG A 420 -7.63 6.04 31.23
C ARG A 420 -6.87 4.91 30.54
N ILE A 421 -7.34 3.68 30.73
CA ILE A 421 -6.76 2.47 30.13
C ILE A 421 -7.36 2.22 28.74
N ASN A 422 -8.65 2.50 28.56
CA ASN A 422 -9.34 2.29 27.30
C ASN A 422 -8.70 3.07 26.16
N GLY A 423 -8.56 2.45 25.01
CA GLY A 423 -7.94 3.06 23.84
C GLY A 423 -6.40 3.09 23.85
N LYS A 424 -5.76 2.51 24.87
CA LYS A 424 -4.30 2.41 24.87
C LYS A 424 -3.82 1.42 23.83
N MET A 425 -2.77 1.82 23.14
CA MET A 425 -2.01 1.01 22.20
C MET A 425 -0.60 0.87 22.76
N LEU A 426 -0.02 -0.31 22.61
CA LEU A 426 1.38 -0.54 22.95
C LEU A 426 2.09 -1.12 21.73
N ALA A 427 3.12 -0.45 21.28
CA ALA A 427 3.99 -0.96 20.22
C ALA A 427 4.71 -2.24 20.67
N ALA A 428 5.29 -2.97 19.71
CA ALA A 428 6.15 -4.12 20.00
C ALA A 428 7.27 -3.73 20.98
N GLY A 429 7.45 -4.52 22.06
CA GLY A 429 8.43 -4.29 23.11
C GLY A 429 8.05 -3.22 24.14
N GLU A 430 6.97 -2.48 23.94
CA GLU A 430 6.56 -1.41 24.87
C GLU A 430 5.98 -1.98 26.18
N THR A 431 6.21 -1.24 27.27
CA THR A 431 5.77 -1.62 28.60
C THR A 431 4.54 -0.83 29.02
N PHE A 432 3.50 -1.54 29.45
CA PHE A 432 2.35 -1.00 30.16
C PHE A 432 2.72 -0.80 31.65
N SER A 433 2.42 0.36 32.21
CA SER A 433 2.49 0.64 33.65
C SER A 433 1.14 1.17 34.11
N PHE A 434 0.46 0.43 34.97
CA PHE A 434 -0.85 0.80 35.46
C PHE A 434 -0.83 2.16 36.16
N ASN A 435 0.12 2.38 37.06
CA ASN A 435 0.22 3.63 37.79
C ASN A 435 0.57 4.84 36.91
N THR A 436 1.39 4.63 35.86
CA THR A 436 1.69 5.70 34.91
C THR A 436 0.47 6.11 34.10
N ILE A 437 -0.33 5.14 33.67
CA ILE A 437 -1.51 5.38 32.82
C ILE A 437 -2.66 5.93 33.66
N VAL A 438 -2.97 5.29 34.79
CA VAL A 438 -4.10 5.66 35.63
C VAL A 438 -3.79 6.91 36.48
N GLY A 439 -2.54 7.14 36.82
CA GLY A 439 -2.10 8.30 37.60
C GLY A 439 -2.45 8.20 39.08
N LYS A 440 -2.15 9.25 39.85
CA LYS A 440 -2.41 9.31 41.29
C LYS A 440 -3.93 9.33 41.60
N ARG A 441 -4.32 8.59 42.62
CA ARG A 441 -5.71 8.48 43.08
C ARG A 441 -6.04 9.64 44.02
N THR A 442 -6.39 10.78 43.45
CA THR A 442 -6.73 12.00 44.18
C THR A 442 -8.06 12.58 43.70
N LYS A 443 -8.70 13.41 44.50
CA LYS A 443 -9.90 14.15 44.09
C LYS A 443 -9.64 15.00 42.84
N ALA A 444 -8.49 15.66 42.79
CA ALA A 444 -8.10 16.45 41.60
C ALA A 444 -8.00 15.65 40.32
N ASN A 445 -7.72 14.36 40.42
CA ASN A 445 -7.68 13.42 39.31
C ASN A 445 -9.01 12.70 39.08
N GLY A 446 -10.12 13.16 39.66
CA GLY A 446 -11.45 12.62 39.44
C GLY A 446 -11.79 11.37 40.26
N PHE A 447 -10.95 10.99 41.24
CA PHE A 447 -11.26 9.87 42.12
C PHE A 447 -12.10 10.30 43.31
N TYR A 448 -12.90 9.37 43.82
CA TYR A 448 -13.82 9.53 44.93
C TYR A 448 -13.29 8.79 46.16
N GLN A 449 -13.73 9.22 47.34
CA GLN A 449 -13.47 8.49 48.56
C GLN A 449 -14.37 7.24 48.60
N ALA A 450 -13.78 6.09 48.76
CA ALA A 450 -14.47 4.81 48.93
C ALA A 450 -13.66 3.94 49.87
N ILE A 451 -14.26 2.83 50.35
CA ILE A 451 -13.56 1.87 51.19
C ILE A 451 -12.40 1.25 50.37
N GLU A 452 -11.21 1.33 50.91
CA GLU A 452 -10.02 0.63 50.44
C GLU A 452 -9.49 -0.30 51.54
N TYR A 453 -8.83 -1.39 51.12
CA TYR A 453 -8.10 -2.27 52.02
C TYR A 453 -6.66 -1.79 52.10
N ALA A 454 -6.23 -1.35 53.27
CA ALA A 454 -4.86 -0.89 53.48
C ALA A 454 -4.36 -1.35 54.86
N TYR A 455 -3.18 -1.93 54.88
CA TYR A 455 -2.53 -2.44 56.10
C TYR A 455 -3.36 -3.49 56.86
N GLY A 456 -4.20 -4.26 56.14
CA GLY A 456 -5.06 -5.29 56.72
C GLY A 456 -6.39 -4.81 57.27
N ASP A 457 -6.70 -3.50 57.18
CA ASP A 457 -7.95 -2.92 57.63
C ASP A 457 -8.67 -2.14 56.54
N GLN A 458 -9.97 -1.93 56.71
CA GLN A 458 -10.80 -1.09 55.87
C GLN A 458 -10.68 0.38 56.30
N ARG A 459 -10.44 1.24 55.35
CA ARG A 459 -10.44 2.68 55.57
C ARG A 459 -11.02 3.43 54.40
N MET A 460 -11.47 4.65 54.65
CA MET A 460 -11.88 5.55 53.59
C MET A 460 -10.65 6.15 52.93
N GLY A 461 -10.51 6.02 51.60
CA GLY A 461 -9.42 6.57 50.83
C GLY A 461 -9.82 6.86 49.39
N TYR A 462 -9.07 7.71 48.71
CA TYR A 462 -9.31 8.00 47.29
C TYR A 462 -8.88 6.82 46.43
N GLY A 463 -9.77 6.37 45.53
CA GLY A 463 -9.46 5.30 44.60
C GLY A 463 -9.81 3.87 45.07
N GLY A 464 -10.61 3.74 46.17
CA GLY A 464 -11.17 2.43 46.55
C GLY A 464 -11.85 1.79 45.36
N GLY A 465 -11.49 0.54 45.04
CA GLY A 465 -11.95 -0.19 43.84
C GLY A 465 -10.94 -0.26 42.68
N VAL A 466 -9.93 0.60 42.59
CA VAL A 466 -8.97 0.64 41.47
C VAL A 466 -8.14 -0.62 41.35
N CYS A 467 -7.87 -1.34 42.46
CA CYS A 467 -7.20 -2.64 42.42
C CYS A 467 -8.00 -3.70 41.62
N GLN A 468 -9.33 -3.59 41.56
CA GLN A 468 -10.16 -4.46 40.72
C GLN A 468 -9.88 -4.19 39.22
N ALA A 469 -9.73 -2.92 38.83
CA ALA A 469 -9.35 -2.57 37.45
C ALA A 469 -7.94 -3.12 37.11
N SER A 470 -6.97 -3.01 38.03
CA SER A 470 -5.64 -3.58 37.89
C SER A 470 -5.67 -5.11 37.76
N THR A 471 -6.44 -5.78 38.60
CA THR A 471 -6.64 -7.23 38.54
C THR A 471 -7.23 -7.67 37.20
N THR A 472 -8.28 -6.99 36.73
CA THR A 472 -8.88 -7.32 35.42
C THR A 472 -7.87 -7.14 34.28
N MET A 473 -7.06 -6.07 34.34
CA MET A 473 -6.00 -5.85 33.35
C MET A 473 -4.90 -6.93 33.43
N TYR A 474 -4.50 -7.35 34.65
CA TYR A 474 -3.55 -8.43 34.84
C TYR A 474 -4.04 -9.76 34.24
N LEU A 475 -5.29 -10.12 34.53
CA LEU A 475 -5.91 -11.32 33.97
C LEU A 475 -5.93 -11.29 32.44
N ALA A 476 -6.29 -10.14 31.84
CA ALA A 476 -6.28 -9.99 30.41
C ALA A 476 -4.86 -10.10 29.83
N ALA A 477 -3.87 -9.45 30.44
CA ALA A 477 -2.48 -9.50 30.00
C ALA A 477 -1.90 -10.91 30.09
N ALA A 478 -2.14 -11.63 31.18
CA ALA A 478 -1.69 -13.02 31.35
C ALA A 478 -2.32 -13.94 30.30
N LYS A 479 -3.66 -13.87 30.11
CA LYS A 479 -4.38 -14.64 29.09
C LYS A 479 -4.01 -14.26 27.66
N ALA A 480 -3.58 -13.01 27.41
CA ALA A 480 -3.04 -12.58 26.13
C ALA A 480 -1.58 -13.04 25.93
N ASN A 481 -1.01 -13.78 26.88
CA ASN A 481 0.38 -14.25 26.90
C ASN A 481 1.40 -13.10 26.82
N MET A 482 1.15 -12.01 27.58
CA MET A 482 2.11 -10.91 27.74
C MET A 482 3.09 -11.23 28.86
N THR A 483 4.32 -10.78 28.76
CA THR A 483 5.30 -10.91 29.85
C THR A 483 4.95 -9.97 30.99
N ILE A 484 4.55 -10.56 32.14
CA ILE A 484 4.28 -9.81 33.35
C ILE A 484 5.62 -9.42 33.99
N LEU A 485 5.88 -8.10 34.07
CA LEU A 485 7.14 -7.56 34.60
C LEU A 485 7.05 -7.28 36.10
N LYS A 486 5.87 -6.85 36.58
CA LYS A 486 5.63 -6.56 37.98
C LYS A 486 4.16 -6.82 38.31
N ARG A 487 3.95 -7.63 39.34
CA ARG A 487 2.65 -7.93 39.95
C ARG A 487 2.84 -8.24 41.42
N GLU A 488 1.99 -7.74 42.27
CA GLU A 488 1.92 -8.08 43.68
C GLU A 488 0.51 -8.51 44.06
N PRO A 489 0.33 -9.58 44.87
CA PRO A 489 -0.98 -9.99 45.39
C PRO A 489 -1.45 -9.02 46.46
N HIS A 490 -2.76 -9.05 46.76
CA HIS A 490 -3.24 -8.46 48.00
C HIS A 490 -2.75 -9.29 49.20
N SER A 491 -2.71 -8.67 50.37
CA SER A 491 -2.44 -9.37 51.61
C SER A 491 -3.59 -10.29 52.02
N ASP A 492 -4.78 -10.03 51.46
CA ASP A 492 -6.06 -10.65 51.85
C ASP A 492 -6.87 -11.10 50.64
N ALA A 493 -7.83 -11.99 50.86
CA ALA A 493 -8.80 -12.37 49.85
C ALA A 493 -9.56 -11.13 49.33
N VAL A 494 -9.75 -11.07 48.02
CA VAL A 494 -10.61 -10.08 47.37
C VAL A 494 -11.83 -10.80 46.81
N GLY A 495 -13.01 -10.19 46.95
CA GLY A 495 -14.26 -10.86 46.60
C GLY A 495 -14.59 -10.94 45.12
N TYR A 496 -13.72 -10.43 44.22
CA TYR A 496 -13.99 -10.36 42.78
C TYR A 496 -13.09 -11.29 41.92
N THR A 497 -12.18 -12.03 42.55
CA THR A 497 -11.37 -13.06 41.91
C THR A 497 -10.86 -14.09 42.92
N ASP A 498 -10.41 -15.25 42.45
CA ASP A 498 -9.79 -16.27 43.25
C ASP A 498 -8.41 -15.83 43.77
N TYR A 499 -7.94 -16.49 44.83
CA TYR A 499 -6.56 -16.36 45.29
C TYR A 499 -5.55 -16.63 44.14
N GLY A 500 -4.45 -15.88 44.11
CA GLY A 500 -3.42 -16.01 43.08
C GLY A 500 -3.72 -15.34 41.73
N LYS A 501 -4.95 -14.87 41.55
CA LYS A 501 -5.42 -14.20 40.32
C LYS A 501 -5.55 -12.70 40.43
N ASP A 502 -5.19 -12.10 41.55
CA ASP A 502 -5.31 -10.68 41.82
C ASP A 502 -4.00 -9.92 41.53
N ALA A 503 -4.09 -8.62 41.34
CA ALA A 503 -2.96 -7.71 41.20
C ALA A 503 -3.28 -6.40 41.92
N THR A 504 -2.67 -6.16 43.07
CA THR A 504 -2.85 -4.93 43.84
C THR A 504 -2.00 -3.79 43.27
N VAL A 505 -2.47 -2.57 43.43
CA VAL A 505 -1.73 -1.36 43.08
C VAL A 505 -1.91 -0.30 44.16
N SER A 506 -0.87 0.50 44.37
CA SER A 506 -0.94 1.67 45.25
C SER A 506 -0.09 2.81 44.69
N ASP A 507 -0.48 4.06 45.01
CA ASP A 507 0.26 5.22 44.54
C ASP A 507 1.73 5.19 45.00
N ASN A 508 2.66 5.32 44.05
CA ASN A 508 4.10 5.42 44.26
C ASN A 508 4.79 4.21 44.90
N ARG A 509 4.08 3.10 45.19
CA ARG A 509 4.66 1.93 45.89
C ARG A 509 4.53 0.64 45.11
N ILE A 510 3.30 0.27 44.75
CA ILE A 510 2.99 -1.00 44.10
C ILE A 510 2.38 -0.70 42.74
N ASP A 511 2.99 -1.22 41.70
CA ASP A 511 2.54 -1.03 40.31
C ASP A 511 2.34 -2.37 39.64
N PHE A 512 1.41 -2.46 38.72
CA PHE A 512 1.24 -3.56 37.80
C PHE A 512 1.84 -3.18 36.45
N LYS A 513 2.76 -4.03 35.95
CA LYS A 513 3.46 -3.82 34.67
C LYS A 513 3.51 -5.09 33.85
N PHE A 514 3.33 -4.94 32.55
CA PHE A 514 3.59 -6.00 31.56
C PHE A 514 4.23 -5.41 30.30
N ARG A 515 4.81 -6.25 29.48
CA ARG A 515 5.41 -5.87 28.19
C ARG A 515 4.66 -6.55 27.06
N ASN A 516 4.49 -5.81 25.97
CA ASN A 516 4.06 -6.39 24.70
C ASN A 516 5.24 -7.11 24.03
N ASP A 517 5.24 -8.44 24.10
CA ASP A 517 6.29 -9.28 23.49
C ASP A 517 5.91 -9.79 22.08
N THR A 518 4.83 -9.25 21.48
CA THR A 518 4.49 -9.56 20.10
C THR A 518 5.29 -8.70 19.13
N ASN A 519 5.27 -9.05 17.85
CA ASN A 519 5.96 -8.28 16.81
C ASN A 519 5.12 -7.10 16.28
N SER A 520 3.89 -6.91 16.79
CA SER A 520 2.96 -5.87 16.35
C SER A 520 2.39 -5.08 17.53
N THR A 521 1.70 -4.00 17.21
CA THR A 521 0.96 -3.22 18.21
C THR A 521 -0.17 -4.04 18.81
N ILE A 522 -0.34 -3.98 20.14
CA ILE A 522 -1.54 -4.46 20.82
C ILE A 522 -2.47 -3.28 21.13
N PHE A 523 -3.77 -3.59 21.17
CA PHE A 523 -4.83 -2.62 21.42
C PHE A 523 -5.62 -3.06 22.64
N ILE A 524 -5.89 -2.12 23.56
CA ILE A 524 -6.54 -2.40 24.84
C ILE A 524 -7.90 -1.73 24.85
N VAL A 525 -8.92 -2.53 25.10
CA VAL A 525 -10.31 -2.07 25.32
C VAL A 525 -10.68 -2.41 26.75
N ALA A 526 -11.10 -1.42 27.53
CA ALA A 526 -11.43 -1.56 28.93
C ALA A 526 -12.73 -0.83 29.26
N THR A 527 -13.67 -1.51 29.89
CA THR A 527 -14.99 -0.94 30.20
C THR A 527 -15.64 -1.62 31.40
N VAL A 528 -16.64 -0.96 31.94
CA VAL A 528 -17.62 -1.56 32.86
C VAL A 528 -18.93 -1.74 32.10
N MET A 529 -19.43 -2.95 32.04
CA MET A 529 -20.68 -3.25 31.36
C MET A 529 -21.60 -4.09 32.23
N LYS A 530 -22.88 -4.14 31.86
CA LYS A 530 -23.84 -5.12 32.45
C LYS A 530 -23.60 -6.46 31.76
N ASP A 531 -23.51 -7.51 32.54
CA ASP A 531 -23.35 -8.86 31.99
C ASP A 531 -24.54 -9.75 32.41
N SER A 532 -25.37 -10.11 31.46
CA SER A 532 -26.54 -10.95 31.64
C SER A 532 -26.23 -12.39 32.10
N ARG A 533 -24.96 -12.82 32.05
CA ARG A 533 -24.52 -14.13 32.56
C ARG A 533 -24.62 -14.23 34.07
N TYR A 534 -24.55 -13.10 34.77
CA TYR A 534 -24.66 -13.06 36.23
C TYR A 534 -26.08 -12.72 36.72
N ASP A 535 -26.65 -11.64 36.24
CA ASP A 535 -28.06 -11.21 36.24
C ASP A 535 -28.14 -9.83 35.51
N LYS A 536 -29.36 -9.31 35.33
CA LYS A 536 -29.56 -8.03 34.62
C LYS A 536 -29.04 -6.80 35.38
N THR A 537 -28.67 -6.96 36.65
CA THR A 537 -28.24 -5.87 37.54
C THR A 537 -26.73 -5.87 37.79
N HIS A 538 -26.05 -7.02 37.57
CA HIS A 538 -24.62 -7.13 37.80
C HIS A 538 -23.83 -6.35 36.75
N LYS A 539 -22.94 -5.51 37.25
CA LYS A 539 -21.89 -4.88 36.45
C LYS A 539 -20.61 -5.72 36.50
N VAL A 540 -19.90 -5.79 35.42
CA VAL A 540 -18.60 -6.46 35.33
C VAL A 540 -17.55 -5.52 34.77
N CYS A 541 -16.37 -5.63 35.31
CA CYS A 541 -15.16 -5.07 34.70
C CYS A 541 -14.74 -5.96 33.53
N VAL A 542 -14.47 -5.39 32.39
CA VAL A 542 -14.04 -6.12 31.18
C VAL A 542 -12.80 -5.47 30.61
N VAL A 543 -11.80 -6.29 30.32
CA VAL A 543 -10.63 -5.86 29.57
C VAL A 543 -10.39 -6.87 28.44
N SER A 544 -10.31 -6.37 27.22
CA SER A 544 -9.95 -7.13 26.01
C SER A 544 -8.62 -6.62 25.45
N ILE A 545 -7.77 -7.54 25.06
CA ILE A 545 -6.50 -7.25 24.37
C ILE A 545 -6.58 -7.86 22.97
N TYR A 546 -6.38 -7.01 21.97
CA TYR A 546 -6.29 -7.37 20.56
C TYR A 546 -4.86 -7.21 20.09
N GLY A 547 -4.50 -7.91 19.04
CA GLY A 547 -3.16 -7.86 18.45
C GLY A 547 -2.90 -9.05 17.55
N GLU A 548 -1.63 -9.39 17.35
CA GLU A 548 -1.21 -10.56 16.59
C GLU A 548 -1.85 -11.83 17.15
N SER A 549 -2.37 -12.70 16.27
CA SER A 549 -3.03 -13.93 16.65
C SER A 549 -2.17 -14.82 17.55
N LEU A 550 -2.78 -15.43 18.57
CA LEU A 550 -2.13 -16.48 19.37
C LEU A 550 -1.87 -17.78 18.58
N GLY A 551 -2.50 -17.91 17.40
CA GLY A 551 -2.51 -19.10 16.61
C GLY A 551 -3.86 -19.84 16.67
N LYS A 552 -4.11 -20.69 15.68
CA LYS A 552 -5.39 -21.39 15.54
C LYS A 552 -5.67 -22.32 16.75
N GLY A 553 -6.75 -22.05 17.47
CA GLY A 553 -7.18 -22.86 18.61
C GLY A 553 -6.31 -22.71 19.86
N VAL A 554 -5.38 -21.74 19.88
CA VAL A 554 -4.54 -21.44 21.06
C VAL A 554 -5.27 -20.48 21.97
N LYS A 555 -5.28 -20.80 23.26
CA LYS A 555 -5.70 -19.90 24.35
C LYS A 555 -4.81 -20.12 25.57
N TYR A 556 -4.70 -19.09 26.38
CA TYR A 556 -4.05 -19.16 27.69
C TYR A 556 -5.08 -18.88 28.78
N GLU A 557 -4.95 -19.62 29.88
CA GLU A 557 -5.75 -19.43 31.08
C GLU A 557 -4.84 -19.31 32.30
N LEU A 558 -5.26 -18.50 33.28
CA LEU A 558 -4.58 -18.42 34.57
C LEU A 558 -5.33 -19.35 35.54
N GLU A 559 -4.64 -20.40 35.97
CA GLU A 559 -5.18 -21.39 36.91
C GLU A 559 -4.42 -21.32 38.23
N THR A 560 -5.10 -21.63 39.33
CA THR A 560 -4.52 -21.56 40.66
C THR A 560 -4.77 -22.84 41.45
N VAL A 561 -3.82 -23.21 42.29
CA VAL A 561 -3.88 -24.37 43.16
C VAL A 561 -3.50 -23.93 44.58
N THR A 562 -4.34 -24.15 45.55
CA THR A 562 -3.99 -23.97 46.94
C THR A 562 -3.10 -25.16 47.39
N VAL A 563 -1.84 -24.86 47.66
CA VAL A 563 -0.85 -25.89 48.04
C VAL A 563 -0.71 -26.07 49.53
N GLN A 564 -1.12 -25.07 50.33
CA GLN A 564 -1.11 -25.13 51.79
C GLN A 564 -2.20 -24.25 52.38
N THR A 565 -2.88 -24.74 53.41
CA THR A 565 -3.75 -23.94 54.28
C THR A 565 -2.95 -23.52 55.53
N LEU A 566 -3.05 -22.26 55.89
CA LEU A 566 -2.46 -21.66 57.08
C LEU A 566 -3.54 -21.41 58.09
N PRO A 567 -3.65 -22.21 59.17
CA PRO A 567 -4.75 -22.09 60.11
C PRO A 567 -4.76 -20.71 60.79
N ALA A 568 -5.98 -20.21 61.02
CA ALA A 568 -6.17 -18.95 61.74
C ALA A 568 -5.66 -19.07 63.19
N PRO A 569 -5.11 -17.97 63.73
CA PRO A 569 -4.80 -17.93 65.17
C PRO A 569 -6.06 -18.18 66.00
N THR A 570 -5.93 -18.98 67.04
CA THR A 570 -7.04 -19.36 67.94
C THR A 570 -7.40 -18.25 68.93
N GLU A 571 -6.43 -17.40 69.22
CA GLU A 571 -6.63 -16.29 70.16
C GLU A 571 -7.10 -15.05 69.43
N PRO A 572 -8.22 -14.44 69.82
CA PRO A 572 -8.71 -13.21 69.27
C PRO A 572 -7.82 -12.01 69.68
N GLU A 573 -7.76 -11.01 68.79
CA GLU A 573 -7.16 -9.70 69.04
C GLU A 573 -8.24 -8.78 69.63
N TYR A 574 -8.07 -8.46 70.95
CA TYR A 574 -8.95 -7.49 71.60
C TYR A 574 -8.46 -6.07 71.38
N ARG A 575 -9.35 -5.19 70.89
CA ARG A 575 -9.10 -3.76 70.65
C ARG A 575 -10.05 -2.92 71.50
N LYS A 576 -9.51 -1.91 72.14
CA LYS A 576 -10.33 -0.93 72.89
C LYS A 576 -11.03 0.01 71.93
N ASP A 577 -12.35 0.13 72.03
CA ASP A 577 -13.12 1.08 71.20
C ASP A 577 -13.20 2.44 71.91
N THR A 578 -12.14 3.22 71.78
CA THR A 578 -12.03 4.57 72.38
C THR A 578 -12.98 5.60 71.74
N ASN A 579 -13.47 5.31 70.53
CA ASN A 579 -14.39 6.18 69.79
C ASN A 579 -15.86 5.75 69.98
N HIS A 580 -16.11 4.68 70.73
CA HIS A 580 -17.44 4.14 71.00
C HIS A 580 -18.26 3.88 69.72
N THR A 581 -17.56 3.40 68.65
CA THR A 581 -18.18 3.13 67.35
C THR A 581 -18.91 1.81 67.34
N TYR A 582 -18.36 0.81 68.03
CA TYR A 582 -18.84 -0.58 68.03
C TYR A 582 -19.29 -1.05 69.42
N ALA A 583 -18.59 -0.64 70.48
CA ALA A 583 -18.85 -1.01 71.84
C ALA A 583 -18.59 0.23 72.75
N THR A 584 -19.53 0.56 73.63
CA THR A 584 -19.42 1.71 74.52
C THR A 584 -18.94 1.30 75.90
N TYR A 585 -19.58 0.29 76.47
CA TYR A 585 -19.32 -0.13 77.84
C TYR A 585 -18.33 -1.29 77.92
N VAL A 586 -17.56 -1.37 79.00
CA VAL A 586 -16.52 -2.39 79.20
C VAL A 586 -17.03 -3.84 79.18
N ASP A 587 -18.32 -4.03 79.41
CA ASP A 587 -19.01 -5.33 79.32
C ASP A 587 -19.54 -5.61 77.90
N GLN A 588 -19.33 -4.71 76.94
CA GLN A 588 -19.77 -4.91 75.58
C GLN A 588 -18.59 -5.33 74.68
N GLU A 589 -18.82 -6.40 73.92
CA GLU A 589 -17.92 -6.89 72.90
C GLU A 589 -18.62 -6.85 71.54
N TYR A 590 -17.87 -6.48 70.54
CA TYR A 590 -18.31 -6.51 69.15
C TYR A 590 -17.29 -7.19 68.27
N THR A 591 -17.68 -8.36 67.69
CA THR A 591 -16.81 -9.04 66.72
C THR A 591 -16.75 -8.24 65.43
N TYR A 592 -15.67 -7.48 65.28
CA TYR A 592 -15.42 -6.67 64.07
C TYR A 592 -15.03 -7.52 62.89
N ARG A 593 -14.20 -8.55 63.13
CA ARG A 593 -13.73 -9.49 62.11
C ARG A 593 -13.56 -10.89 62.71
N LYS A 594 -14.13 -11.89 62.05
CA LYS A 594 -13.95 -13.31 62.45
C LYS A 594 -12.54 -13.78 62.03
N ALA A 595 -12.01 -14.74 62.70
CA ALA A 595 -10.78 -15.45 62.34
C ALA A 595 -10.92 -16.04 60.92
N THR A 596 -9.85 -15.97 60.14
CA THR A 596 -9.83 -16.50 58.79
C THR A 596 -8.51 -17.21 58.52
N ASP A 597 -8.60 -18.42 58.00
CA ASP A 597 -7.42 -19.17 57.55
C ASP A 597 -6.74 -18.42 56.41
N GLY A 598 -5.39 -18.51 56.40
CA GLY A 598 -4.60 -18.09 55.26
C GLY A 598 -4.29 -19.27 54.32
N CYS A 599 -3.65 -19.02 53.26
CA CYS A 599 -3.23 -20.05 52.31
C CYS A 599 -1.98 -19.68 51.52
N VAL A 600 -1.30 -20.70 51.02
CA VAL A 600 -0.26 -20.58 49.98
C VAL A 600 -0.86 -21.10 48.68
N VAL A 601 -0.77 -20.29 47.63
CA VAL A 601 -1.41 -20.57 46.34
C VAL A 601 -0.37 -20.43 45.22
N GLU A 602 -0.33 -21.42 44.37
CA GLU A 602 0.47 -21.41 43.16
C GLU A 602 -0.43 -21.02 41.97
N SER A 603 0.05 -20.08 41.14
CA SER A 603 -0.64 -19.60 39.94
C SER A 603 0.12 -20.05 38.71
N TYR A 604 -0.60 -20.68 37.79
CA TYR A 604 -0.05 -21.24 36.56
C TYR A 604 -0.67 -20.57 35.34
N LEU A 605 0.17 -20.17 34.38
CA LEU A 605 -0.27 -19.84 33.04
C LEU A 605 -0.31 -21.13 32.23
N VAL A 606 -1.50 -21.54 31.83
CA VAL A 606 -1.77 -22.79 31.13
C VAL A 606 -2.13 -22.51 29.68
N LYS A 607 -1.37 -23.13 28.76
CA LYS A 607 -1.62 -23.05 27.32
C LYS A 607 -2.48 -24.22 26.87
N TYR A 608 -3.54 -23.90 26.15
CA TYR A 608 -4.42 -24.87 25.52
C TYR A 608 -4.31 -24.75 23.99
N VAL A 609 -4.28 -25.88 23.29
CA VAL A 609 -4.34 -25.97 21.83
C VAL A 609 -5.46 -26.94 21.44
N GLY A 610 -6.46 -26.44 20.73
CA GLY A 610 -7.63 -27.25 20.38
C GLY A 610 -8.41 -27.77 21.59
N GLY A 611 -8.28 -27.11 22.75
CA GLY A 611 -8.93 -27.50 24.00
C GLY A 611 -8.11 -28.43 24.89
N ALA A 612 -6.98 -28.98 24.42
CA ALA A 612 -6.06 -29.79 25.23
C ALA A 612 -4.99 -28.91 25.87
N GLU A 613 -4.66 -29.18 27.14
CA GLU A 613 -3.52 -28.56 27.82
C GLU A 613 -2.23 -29.04 27.17
N THR A 614 -1.36 -28.11 26.78
CA THR A 614 -0.08 -28.41 26.15
C THR A 614 1.12 -27.87 26.90
N GLU A 615 0.93 -26.88 27.77
CA GLU A 615 1.98 -26.30 28.59
C GLU A 615 1.37 -25.72 29.87
N ARG A 616 2.07 -25.88 30.98
CA ARG A 616 1.73 -25.32 32.29
C ARG A 616 2.97 -24.67 32.90
N LYS A 617 2.95 -23.36 33.06
CA LYS A 617 4.06 -22.60 33.59
C LYS A 617 3.71 -21.98 34.93
N LEU A 618 4.46 -22.30 35.98
CA LEU A 618 4.34 -21.62 37.27
C LEU A 618 4.70 -20.13 37.10
N MET A 619 3.78 -19.26 37.48
CA MET A 619 3.97 -17.81 37.44
C MET A 619 4.36 -17.25 38.80
N TYR A 620 3.62 -17.62 39.85
CA TYR A 620 3.77 -17.09 41.19
C TYR A 620 3.41 -18.15 42.24
N THR A 621 4.04 -18.02 43.41
CA THR A 621 3.63 -18.67 44.67
C THR A 621 3.30 -17.55 45.66
N ASP A 622 2.00 -17.33 45.90
CA ASP A 622 1.48 -16.24 46.74
C ASP A 622 1.11 -16.76 48.13
N THR A 623 1.39 -15.96 49.16
CA THR A 623 0.98 -16.27 50.52
C THR A 623 -0.04 -15.26 51.02
N TYR A 624 -1.24 -15.72 51.34
CA TYR A 624 -2.31 -14.94 51.98
C TYR A 624 -2.30 -15.30 53.45
N LYS A 625 -2.08 -14.29 54.30
CA LYS A 625 -1.88 -14.54 55.74
C LYS A 625 -3.15 -14.92 56.44
N ALA A 626 -3.08 -15.85 57.37
CA ALA A 626 -4.10 -16.12 58.34
C ALA A 626 -4.36 -14.89 59.23
N LYS A 627 -5.57 -14.71 59.66
CA LYS A 627 -6.01 -13.55 60.50
C LYS A 627 -6.69 -13.97 61.75
N SER A 628 -6.36 -13.31 62.87
CA SER A 628 -7.04 -13.47 64.14
C SER A 628 -8.44 -12.85 64.04
N GLU A 629 -9.31 -13.33 64.85
CA GLU A 629 -10.57 -12.63 65.20
C GLU A 629 -10.20 -11.28 65.85
N ILE A 630 -10.96 -10.22 65.49
CA ILE A 630 -10.84 -8.90 66.14
C ILE A 630 -12.11 -8.61 66.87
N ILE A 631 -11.97 -8.38 68.16
CA ILE A 631 -13.09 -8.04 69.04
C ILE A 631 -12.85 -6.65 69.60
N TYR A 632 -13.78 -5.72 69.38
CA TYR A 632 -13.76 -4.41 70.02
C TYR A 632 -14.47 -4.51 71.37
N VAL A 633 -13.82 -3.94 72.43
CA VAL A 633 -14.30 -3.85 73.77
C VAL A 633 -14.51 -2.39 74.12
N GLY A 634 -15.62 -2.05 74.70
CA GLY A 634 -15.93 -0.70 75.15
C GLY A 634 -14.98 -0.21 76.27
N THR A 635 -15.00 1.09 76.51
CA THR A 635 -14.07 1.74 77.46
C THR A 635 -14.73 2.50 78.60
N VAL A 636 -16.05 2.57 78.58
CA VAL A 636 -16.84 3.31 79.61
C VAL A 636 -17.35 2.33 80.65
N GLU A 637 -17.07 2.58 81.90
CA GLU A 637 -17.67 1.81 82.99
C GLU A 637 -19.15 2.14 83.11
N ARG A 638 -19.99 1.14 83.37
CA ARG A 638 -21.42 1.39 83.76
C ARG A 638 -21.43 2.04 85.11
N THR A 639 -21.91 3.22 85.24
CA THR A 639 -22.26 3.82 86.49
C THR A 639 -23.55 3.17 87.00
N GLU A 640 -23.64 2.78 88.30
CA GLU A 640 -24.79 2.09 88.95
C GLU A 640 -26.11 2.89 88.91
N GLU A 641 -26.16 4.03 88.23
CA GLU A 641 -27.36 4.90 88.17
C GLU A 641 -28.30 4.62 86.99
N GLY A 642 -28.31 3.43 86.43
CA GLY A 642 -29.13 3.12 85.28
C GLY A 642 -29.77 1.71 85.27
N GLN A 643 -30.19 1.18 86.43
CA GLN A 643 -31.13 0.00 86.49
C GLN A 643 -32.54 0.44 86.60
#